data_ee0906e9494b2d2f60f11b2451f1e442
#
_entry.id   ee0906e9494b2d2f60f11b2451f1e442
#
_cell.length_a   1.000
_cell.length_b   1.000
_cell.length_c   1.000
_cell.angle_alpha   90.00
_cell.angle_beta   90.00
_cell.angle_gamma   90.00
#
_symmetry.space_group_name_H-M   'P 1'
#
loop_
_entity.id
_entity.type
_entity.pdbx_description
1 polymer ?
#
loop_
_entity_poly.entity_id
_entity_poly.type
_entity_poly.pdbx_seq_one_letter_code
_entity_poly.pdbx_strand_id
1 'polypeptide(L)'
;MILSAAAATAEGQTVATLLRADSLRNAGSYAEAIEAYREVNDKKGIPGSWRLRALTGMATCNRQTGNYREALENYRTIDSEGLLDVRGKLNMSNLYLTLGLYADAVDLLEPLNATIGQDTRLINLASAYAYLGRGGDALQLLATAPTDGMSAEQKATLTANRGFIEMSLGQHEAAAASLGKAAGMLAEGAGRYIVMANLALAESGCGHADKALAHIDSCLTWQKINLGEKHPDYAISVRKRAEILLKAGRKDEAAEWFKTYFGLMRNYVCRSFAFLTDKQRQDFWFSNEPLVTECYATEAADPQLLYDVALFSKCLLLQVERNIEAEARRDTSASRLYDSIASLRREADKGSSDARQRDSLYAEADRQEQRLMAMMDGYRSFNANMRLTSADIARRLGRNETAIEFIRYGSTSARRYAALTLDGTGKVGFVPLWTEDSLRNFRLTDGRTLNEAMNSMRAADKNAIYTDTKLSSMIWSKLKPLLTKRGRIYFAPDGLLHLLAIENMTDAMNGSDVCRLSSTRELANDDKDIRGKALIMGGVSYDECEAKNQDDATAAPDRSASSILSALRLPPAANGAYAYLPATAAEADTIRSMIAKGSGIKAECIKGTQATETAFKLAAPSCSMIHLATHGFCFADTDRPEPLAFCRDSLREDDTMSRSGLVFAGANRMVQPAYSAYDDGILLAREASEMRLDRAALVVLSACQTGLGPITSEGVFGFQRGLKKAGAGAIVASLWNVDDKATKLLMTRFYHHLLGGMPMSEAFAQAKTDLRCHEVKIEVETDEDDKSHGQIRSLGRWVWPKKKVMKTVRPYSKPQYWAAFILIKK
;
A
#
# COMPACT_ATOMS: atom_id res chain seq x y z
N MET A 1 -39.21 -52.91 -5.43
CA MET A 1 -39.68 -52.62 -4.05
C MET A 1 -38.58 -52.59 -3.03
N ILE A 2 -37.62 -53.53 -3.01
CA ILE A 2 -36.51 -53.51 -2.01
C ILE A 2 -35.58 -52.31 -2.21
N LEU A 3 -35.26 -51.91 -3.42
CA LEU A 3 -34.46 -50.75 -3.73
C LEU A 3 -35.17 -49.41 -3.38
N SER A 4 -36.51 -49.33 -3.53
CA SER A 4 -37.29 -48.14 -3.16
C SER A 4 -37.45 -48.01 -1.62
N ALA A 5 -37.56 -49.10 -0.90
CA ALA A 5 -37.61 -49.07 0.57
C ALA A 5 -36.24 -48.73 1.18
N ALA A 6 -35.14 -49.25 0.61
CA ALA A 6 -33.77 -48.89 1.03
C ALA A 6 -33.42 -47.42 0.75
N ALA A 7 -33.86 -46.90 -0.39
CA ALA A 7 -33.73 -45.45 -0.71
C ALA A 7 -34.53 -44.55 0.23
N ALA A 8 -35.77 -44.89 0.55
CA ALA A 8 -36.62 -44.14 1.49
C ALA A 8 -36.03 -44.17 2.92
N THR A 9 -35.40 -45.25 3.35
CA THR A 9 -34.72 -45.35 4.65
C THR A 9 -33.42 -44.49 4.67
N ALA A 10 -32.66 -44.49 3.56
CA ALA A 10 -31.44 -43.70 3.44
C ALA A 10 -31.73 -42.18 3.42
N GLU A 11 -32.81 -41.78 2.73
CA GLU A 11 -33.28 -40.38 2.72
C GLU A 11 -33.76 -39.95 4.11
N GLY A 12 -34.57 -40.77 4.78
CA GLY A 12 -35.01 -40.51 6.15
C GLY A 12 -33.85 -40.35 7.12
N GLN A 13 -32.81 -41.18 7.00
CA GLN A 13 -31.63 -41.10 7.82
C GLN A 13 -30.81 -39.79 7.56
N THR A 14 -30.75 -39.35 6.32
CA THR A 14 -30.07 -38.10 5.96
C THR A 14 -30.80 -36.88 6.50
N VAL A 15 -32.13 -36.84 6.44
CA VAL A 15 -32.96 -35.79 7.06
C VAL A 15 -32.78 -35.77 8.59
N ALA A 16 -32.76 -36.92 9.23
CA ALA A 16 -32.51 -37.00 10.67
C ALA A 16 -31.13 -36.46 11.06
N THR A 17 -30.07 -36.74 10.25
CA THR A 17 -28.73 -36.17 10.46
C THR A 17 -28.73 -34.65 10.31
N LEU A 18 -29.43 -34.09 9.30
CA LEU A 18 -29.56 -32.65 9.14
C LEU A 18 -30.28 -31.96 10.33
N LEU A 19 -31.38 -32.57 10.83
CA LEU A 19 -32.09 -32.03 11.97
C LEU A 19 -31.24 -32.10 13.25
N ARG A 20 -30.48 -33.18 13.43
CA ARG A 20 -29.50 -33.30 14.51
C ARG A 20 -28.43 -32.23 14.43
N ALA A 21 -27.87 -32.02 13.23
CA ALA A 21 -26.85 -30.98 13.00
C ALA A 21 -27.37 -29.56 13.32
N ASP A 22 -28.60 -29.25 12.91
CA ASP A 22 -29.25 -27.97 13.25
C ASP A 22 -29.48 -27.82 14.77
N SER A 23 -29.89 -28.89 15.45
CA SER A 23 -30.07 -28.88 16.91
C SER A 23 -28.74 -28.65 17.64
N LEU A 24 -27.66 -29.32 17.23
CA LEU A 24 -26.31 -29.15 17.77
C LEU A 24 -25.81 -27.73 17.55
N ARG A 25 -25.98 -27.15 16.33
CA ARG A 25 -25.64 -25.79 16.04
C ARG A 25 -26.37 -24.79 16.94
N ASN A 26 -27.69 -24.98 17.10
CA ASN A 26 -28.51 -24.11 17.94
C ASN A 26 -28.16 -24.23 19.43
N ALA A 27 -27.67 -25.41 19.87
CA ALA A 27 -27.14 -25.65 21.21
C ALA A 27 -25.71 -25.10 21.43
N GLY A 28 -25.04 -24.58 20.38
CA GLY A 28 -23.66 -24.12 20.47
C GLY A 28 -22.59 -25.22 20.37
N SER A 29 -22.99 -26.47 20.15
CA SER A 29 -22.06 -27.60 19.94
C SER A 29 -21.54 -27.59 18.50
N TYR A 30 -20.79 -26.53 18.14
CA TYR A 30 -20.40 -26.27 16.75
C TYR A 30 -19.53 -27.36 16.13
N ALA A 31 -18.58 -27.94 16.89
CA ALA A 31 -17.70 -28.98 16.38
C ALA A 31 -18.49 -30.23 15.97
N GLU A 32 -19.39 -30.68 16.82
CA GLU A 32 -20.26 -31.84 16.55
C GLU A 32 -21.27 -31.52 15.42
N ALA A 33 -21.76 -30.31 15.33
CA ALA A 33 -22.63 -29.87 14.25
C ALA A 33 -21.91 -29.91 12.89
N ILE A 34 -20.65 -29.48 12.81
CA ILE A 34 -19.82 -29.50 11.59
C ILE A 34 -19.67 -30.95 11.12
N GLU A 35 -19.34 -31.88 12.02
CA GLU A 35 -19.23 -33.31 11.67
C GLU A 35 -20.54 -33.88 11.12
N ALA A 36 -21.67 -33.58 11.77
CA ALA A 36 -22.96 -34.03 11.30
C ALA A 36 -23.36 -33.42 9.93
N TYR A 37 -23.07 -32.15 9.69
CA TYR A 37 -23.28 -31.54 8.38
C TYR A 37 -22.34 -32.11 7.31
N ARG A 38 -21.09 -32.41 7.65
CA ARG A 38 -20.11 -33.04 6.75
C ARG A 38 -20.57 -34.43 6.33
N GLU A 39 -21.06 -35.23 7.27
CA GLU A 39 -21.64 -36.53 6.96
C GLU A 39 -22.74 -36.46 5.87
N VAL A 40 -23.56 -35.41 5.89
CA VAL A 40 -24.56 -35.15 4.86
C VAL A 40 -23.92 -34.69 3.55
N ASN A 41 -23.02 -33.71 3.59
CA ASN A 41 -22.40 -33.14 2.41
C ASN A 41 -21.63 -34.16 1.57
N ASP A 42 -20.98 -35.14 2.23
CA ASP A 42 -20.14 -36.13 1.58
C ASP A 42 -20.95 -37.26 0.92
N LYS A 43 -22.26 -37.32 1.15
CA LYS A 43 -23.16 -38.30 0.47
C LYS A 43 -23.36 -37.90 -0.99
N LYS A 44 -23.15 -38.85 -1.90
CA LYS A 44 -23.40 -38.69 -3.32
C LYS A 44 -24.89 -38.69 -3.63
N GLY A 45 -25.33 -37.84 -4.58
CA GLY A 45 -26.71 -37.86 -5.09
C GLY A 45 -27.76 -37.24 -4.17
N ILE A 46 -27.37 -36.49 -3.15
CA ILE A 46 -28.32 -35.76 -2.30
C ILE A 46 -28.96 -34.57 -3.04
N PRO A 47 -30.20 -34.22 -2.68
CA PRO A 47 -30.84 -33.00 -3.22
C PRO A 47 -29.99 -31.74 -2.97
N GLY A 48 -29.91 -30.82 -3.95
CA GLY A 48 -29.17 -29.58 -3.83
C GLY A 48 -29.59 -28.73 -2.62
N SER A 49 -30.87 -28.76 -2.24
CA SER A 49 -31.38 -28.08 -1.03
C SER A 49 -30.79 -28.62 0.28
N TRP A 50 -30.53 -29.91 0.37
CA TRP A 50 -29.89 -30.54 1.54
C TRP A 50 -28.40 -30.19 1.58
N ARG A 51 -27.74 -30.21 0.43
CA ARG A 51 -26.35 -29.79 0.29
C ARG A 51 -26.16 -28.32 0.67
N LEU A 52 -27.01 -27.46 0.15
CA LEU A 52 -27.04 -26.05 0.56
C LEU A 52 -27.20 -25.86 2.06
N ARG A 53 -28.14 -26.61 2.68
CA ARG A 53 -28.38 -26.55 4.12
C ARG A 53 -27.15 -27.01 4.92
N ALA A 54 -26.51 -28.12 4.51
CA ALA A 54 -25.32 -28.63 5.15
C ALA A 54 -24.13 -27.66 5.03
N LEU A 55 -23.82 -27.15 3.82
CA LEU A 55 -22.73 -26.20 3.60
C LEU A 55 -22.97 -24.86 4.34
N THR A 56 -24.19 -24.33 4.31
CA THR A 56 -24.55 -23.11 5.05
C THR A 56 -24.45 -23.35 6.57
N GLY A 57 -24.86 -24.53 7.05
CA GLY A 57 -24.71 -24.91 8.45
C GLY A 57 -23.25 -24.96 8.89
N MET A 58 -22.39 -25.64 8.10
CA MET A 58 -20.94 -25.68 8.33
C MET A 58 -20.31 -24.29 8.31
N ALA A 59 -20.66 -23.46 7.32
CA ALA A 59 -20.15 -22.09 7.21
C ALA A 59 -20.51 -21.25 8.46
N THR A 60 -21.75 -21.37 8.93
CA THR A 60 -22.20 -20.68 10.14
C THR A 60 -21.44 -21.16 11.39
N CYS A 61 -21.28 -22.47 11.59
CA CYS A 61 -20.52 -23.03 12.70
C CYS A 61 -19.05 -22.60 12.67
N ASN A 62 -18.42 -22.68 11.48
CA ASN A 62 -17.03 -22.26 11.28
C ASN A 62 -16.83 -20.77 11.58
N ARG A 63 -17.77 -19.90 11.17
CA ARG A 63 -17.73 -18.48 11.52
C ARG A 63 -17.81 -18.27 13.03
N GLN A 64 -18.67 -18.99 13.73
CA GLN A 64 -18.84 -18.87 15.18
C GLN A 64 -17.62 -19.35 15.98
N THR A 65 -16.85 -20.28 15.41
CA THR A 65 -15.61 -20.79 16.03
C THR A 65 -14.35 -20.06 15.57
N GLY A 66 -14.48 -19.02 14.74
CA GLY A 66 -13.33 -18.25 14.20
C GLY A 66 -12.57 -18.95 13.08
N ASN A 67 -13.10 -20.04 12.52
CA ASN A 67 -12.52 -20.77 11.38
C ASN A 67 -13.02 -20.14 10.07
N TYR A 68 -12.63 -18.90 9.82
CA TYR A 68 -13.18 -18.08 8.73
C TYR A 68 -12.77 -18.58 7.34
N ARG A 69 -11.62 -19.26 7.22
CA ARG A 69 -11.19 -19.91 5.98
C ARG A 69 -12.24 -20.92 5.52
N GLU A 70 -12.53 -21.88 6.38
CA GLU A 70 -13.49 -22.96 6.10
C GLU A 70 -14.90 -22.41 5.87
N ALA A 71 -15.28 -21.37 6.61
CA ALA A 71 -16.56 -20.68 6.39
C ALA A 71 -16.64 -20.07 5.00
N LEU A 72 -15.60 -19.38 4.54
CA LEU A 72 -15.55 -18.76 3.23
C LEU A 72 -15.51 -19.80 2.10
N GLU A 73 -14.74 -20.87 2.27
CA GLU A 73 -14.68 -21.98 1.32
C GLU A 73 -16.05 -22.66 1.13
N ASN A 74 -16.81 -22.84 2.21
CA ASN A 74 -18.17 -23.37 2.12
C ASN A 74 -19.10 -22.45 1.31
N TYR A 75 -19.06 -21.13 1.52
CA TYR A 75 -19.87 -20.18 0.72
C TYR A 75 -19.43 -20.13 -0.74
N ARG A 76 -18.14 -20.20 -1.03
CA ARG A 76 -17.60 -20.27 -2.40
C ARG A 76 -18.06 -21.54 -3.12
N THR A 77 -18.11 -22.67 -2.40
CA THR A 77 -18.66 -23.91 -2.94
C THR A 77 -20.14 -23.76 -3.28
N ILE A 78 -20.95 -23.19 -2.39
CA ILE A 78 -22.38 -22.91 -2.63
C ILE A 78 -22.56 -22.03 -3.87
N ASP A 79 -21.75 -20.97 -3.99
CA ASP A 79 -21.83 -20.00 -5.11
C ASP A 79 -21.41 -20.65 -6.44
N SER A 80 -20.30 -21.40 -6.46
CA SER A 80 -19.81 -22.10 -7.66
C SER A 80 -20.76 -23.18 -8.18
N GLU A 81 -21.60 -23.74 -7.31
CA GLU A 81 -22.66 -24.69 -7.68
C GLU A 81 -23.99 -24.00 -8.08
N GLY A 82 -24.03 -22.66 -8.07
CA GLY A 82 -25.23 -21.89 -8.38
C GLY A 82 -26.36 -22.04 -7.36
N LEU A 83 -26.04 -22.43 -6.14
CA LEU A 83 -26.99 -22.68 -5.06
C LEU A 83 -27.17 -21.49 -4.09
N LEU A 84 -26.41 -20.40 -4.27
CA LEU A 84 -26.38 -19.25 -3.35
C LEU A 84 -27.69 -18.45 -3.43
N ASP A 85 -28.62 -18.74 -2.54
CA ASP A 85 -29.89 -18.04 -2.40
C ASP A 85 -29.77 -16.74 -1.58
N VAL A 86 -30.86 -16.01 -1.44
CA VAL A 86 -30.91 -14.73 -0.67
C VAL A 86 -30.45 -14.94 0.76
N ARG A 87 -30.87 -16.03 1.42
CA ARG A 87 -30.48 -16.33 2.81
C ARG A 87 -28.99 -16.66 2.91
N GLY A 88 -28.45 -17.39 1.95
CA GLY A 88 -27.03 -17.66 1.81
C GLY A 88 -26.23 -16.36 1.67
N LYS A 89 -26.69 -15.42 0.83
CA LYS A 89 -26.07 -14.09 0.67
C LYS A 89 -26.09 -13.26 1.95
N LEU A 90 -27.19 -13.28 2.70
CA LEU A 90 -27.28 -12.61 4.01
C LEU A 90 -26.27 -13.19 5.03
N ASN A 91 -26.15 -14.49 5.06
CA ASN A 91 -25.17 -15.16 5.95
C ASN A 91 -23.72 -14.91 5.51
N MET A 92 -23.45 -14.92 4.21
CA MET A 92 -22.14 -14.60 3.65
C MET A 92 -21.75 -13.14 3.95
N SER A 93 -22.70 -12.20 3.88
CA SER A 93 -22.43 -10.82 4.24
C SER A 93 -22.02 -10.65 5.71
N ASN A 94 -22.57 -11.44 6.62
CA ASN A 94 -22.13 -11.49 8.02
C ASN A 94 -20.66 -11.93 8.15
N LEU A 95 -20.24 -12.89 7.32
CA LEU A 95 -18.83 -13.31 7.29
C LEU A 95 -17.94 -12.19 6.75
N TYR A 96 -18.33 -11.51 5.68
CA TYR A 96 -17.62 -10.36 5.13
C TYR A 96 -17.47 -9.23 6.16
N LEU A 97 -18.54 -8.88 6.89
CA LEU A 97 -18.46 -7.91 7.98
C LEU A 97 -17.46 -8.34 9.07
N THR A 98 -17.46 -9.62 9.43
CA THR A 98 -16.54 -10.18 10.43
C THR A 98 -15.09 -10.13 9.96
N LEU A 99 -14.84 -10.31 8.67
CA LEU A 99 -13.51 -10.23 8.05
C LEU A 99 -13.08 -8.78 7.73
N GLY A 100 -13.92 -7.77 7.93
CA GLY A 100 -13.61 -6.38 7.53
C GLY A 100 -13.72 -6.12 6.03
N LEU A 101 -14.34 -7.03 5.27
CA LEU A 101 -14.57 -6.93 3.82
C LEU A 101 -15.88 -6.15 3.57
N TYR A 102 -15.92 -4.90 4.01
CA TYR A 102 -17.15 -4.11 4.05
C TYR A 102 -17.68 -3.77 2.65
N ALA A 103 -16.79 -3.51 1.68
CA ALA A 103 -17.17 -3.26 0.30
C ALA A 103 -17.81 -4.49 -0.34
N ASP A 104 -17.23 -5.68 -0.14
CA ASP A 104 -17.80 -6.95 -0.63
C ASP A 104 -19.18 -7.22 0.00
N ALA A 105 -19.37 -6.83 1.26
CA ALA A 105 -20.69 -6.93 1.92
C ALA A 105 -21.72 -6.00 1.27
N VAL A 106 -21.35 -4.77 0.93
CA VAL A 106 -22.21 -3.80 0.22
C VAL A 106 -22.56 -4.33 -1.17
N ASP A 107 -21.56 -4.73 -1.96
CA ASP A 107 -21.73 -5.26 -3.32
C ASP A 107 -22.70 -6.47 -3.33
N LEU A 108 -22.66 -7.28 -2.29
CA LEU A 108 -23.54 -8.44 -2.14
C LEU A 108 -24.98 -8.08 -1.74
N LEU A 109 -25.16 -7.03 -0.92
CA LEU A 109 -26.45 -6.69 -0.27
C LEU A 109 -27.26 -5.62 -1.01
N GLU A 110 -26.64 -4.64 -1.65
CA GLU A 110 -27.34 -3.54 -2.33
C GLU A 110 -28.27 -4.05 -3.45
N PRO A 111 -27.85 -5.00 -4.32
CA PRO A 111 -28.72 -5.50 -5.39
C PRO A 111 -29.92 -6.32 -4.92
N LEU A 112 -29.97 -6.72 -3.64
CA LEU A 112 -31.02 -7.59 -3.13
C LEU A 112 -32.33 -6.82 -2.91
N ASN A 113 -33.30 -7.00 -3.78
CA ASN A 113 -34.70 -6.55 -3.63
C ASN A 113 -35.54 -7.62 -2.90
N ALA A 114 -35.10 -8.07 -1.72
CA ALA A 114 -35.73 -9.19 -1.05
C ALA A 114 -36.69 -8.74 0.08
N THR A 115 -37.90 -9.25 0.07
CA THR A 115 -38.82 -9.19 1.21
C THR A 115 -38.39 -10.17 2.32
N ILE A 116 -37.73 -11.25 1.97
CA ILE A 116 -37.23 -12.28 2.91
C ILE A 116 -35.91 -11.80 3.53
N GLY A 117 -35.87 -11.69 4.87
CA GLY A 117 -34.70 -11.26 5.62
C GLY A 117 -34.36 -9.79 5.44
N GLN A 118 -35.36 -8.96 5.12
CA GLN A 118 -35.20 -7.51 4.91
C GLN A 118 -34.57 -6.82 6.13
N ASP A 119 -34.96 -7.17 7.33
CA ASP A 119 -34.40 -6.69 8.61
C ASP A 119 -32.89 -7.00 8.71
N THR A 120 -32.48 -8.25 8.46
CA THR A 120 -31.09 -8.67 8.49
C THR A 120 -30.28 -7.98 7.40
N ARG A 121 -30.85 -7.82 6.20
CA ARG A 121 -30.22 -7.07 5.10
C ARG A 121 -29.93 -5.63 5.50
N LEU A 122 -30.93 -4.92 6.03
CA LEU A 122 -30.81 -3.52 6.44
C LEU A 122 -29.77 -3.35 7.57
N ILE A 123 -29.76 -4.26 8.55
CA ILE A 123 -28.80 -4.24 9.66
C ILE A 123 -27.37 -4.45 9.13
N ASN A 124 -27.14 -5.45 8.29
CA ASN A 124 -25.81 -5.75 7.76
C ASN A 124 -25.31 -4.65 6.85
N LEU A 125 -26.17 -4.12 5.98
CA LEU A 125 -25.83 -3.01 5.08
C LEU A 125 -25.53 -1.73 5.86
N ALA A 126 -26.31 -1.41 6.89
CA ALA A 126 -26.03 -0.25 7.76
C ALA A 126 -24.72 -0.41 8.51
N SER A 127 -24.38 -1.63 8.96
CA SER A 127 -23.10 -1.91 9.59
C SER A 127 -21.94 -1.71 8.61
N ALA A 128 -22.06 -2.20 7.37
CA ALA A 128 -21.07 -1.99 6.32
C ALA A 128 -20.86 -0.49 6.01
N TYR A 129 -21.96 0.27 5.86
CA TYR A 129 -21.89 1.73 5.66
C TYR A 129 -21.19 2.45 6.82
N ALA A 130 -21.47 2.07 8.06
CA ALA A 130 -20.83 2.68 9.23
C ALA A 130 -19.30 2.47 9.21
N TYR A 131 -18.85 1.24 8.91
CA TYR A 131 -17.44 0.94 8.79
C TYR A 131 -16.76 1.63 7.60
N LEU A 132 -17.52 1.91 6.54
CA LEU A 132 -17.05 2.69 5.38
C LEU A 132 -17.14 4.22 5.59
N GLY A 133 -17.39 4.69 6.82
CA GLY A 133 -17.46 6.11 7.14
C GLY A 133 -18.78 6.80 6.77
N ARG A 134 -19.78 6.04 6.27
CA ARG A 134 -21.11 6.51 5.86
C ARG A 134 -22.13 6.41 7.00
N GLY A 135 -21.75 6.84 8.21
CA GLY A 135 -22.58 6.67 9.43
C GLY A 135 -23.96 7.36 9.35
N GLY A 136 -24.06 8.50 8.67
CA GLY A 136 -25.34 9.18 8.42
C GLY A 136 -26.29 8.33 7.57
N ASP A 137 -25.81 7.77 6.47
CA ASP A 137 -26.59 6.86 5.60
C ASP A 137 -27.02 5.61 6.36
N ALA A 138 -26.13 5.08 7.21
CA ALA A 138 -26.39 3.92 8.04
C ALA A 138 -27.55 4.18 9.04
N LEU A 139 -27.57 5.31 9.74
CA LEU A 139 -28.66 5.67 10.64
C LEU A 139 -29.99 5.86 9.89
N GLN A 140 -29.95 6.53 8.74
CA GLN A 140 -31.13 6.70 7.90
C GLN A 140 -31.68 5.36 7.42
N LEU A 141 -30.82 4.42 7.02
CA LEU A 141 -31.19 3.09 6.60
C LEU A 141 -31.86 2.30 7.74
N LEU A 142 -31.29 2.32 8.95
CA LEU A 142 -31.88 1.66 10.12
C LEU A 142 -33.25 2.26 10.54
N ALA A 143 -33.45 3.55 10.27
CA ALA A 143 -34.75 4.18 10.55
C ALA A 143 -35.88 3.65 9.65
N THR A 144 -35.57 3.07 8.50
CA THR A 144 -36.53 2.45 7.57
C THR A 144 -36.83 0.99 7.92
N ALA A 145 -36.16 0.40 8.90
CA ALA A 145 -36.33 -1.01 9.24
C ALA A 145 -37.73 -1.24 9.87
N PRO A 146 -38.51 -2.20 9.32
CA PRO A 146 -39.82 -2.51 9.90
C PRO A 146 -39.64 -3.18 11.27
N THR A 147 -40.15 -2.56 12.31
CA THR A 147 -40.03 -3.09 13.68
C THR A 147 -41.22 -3.96 14.09
N ASP A 148 -42.32 -3.88 13.34
CA ASP A 148 -43.51 -4.68 13.57
C ASP A 148 -43.27 -6.15 13.20
N GLY A 149 -43.53 -7.05 14.11
CA GLY A 149 -43.28 -8.50 13.94
C GLY A 149 -41.83 -8.96 14.25
N MET A 150 -40.89 -8.05 14.57
CA MET A 150 -39.56 -8.43 15.03
C MET A 150 -39.57 -9.12 16.38
N SER A 151 -38.82 -10.19 16.54
CA SER A 151 -38.55 -10.82 17.85
C SER A 151 -37.79 -9.87 18.78
N ALA A 152 -37.79 -10.15 20.09
CA ALA A 152 -37.03 -9.39 21.08
C ALA A 152 -35.52 -9.36 20.73
N GLU A 153 -34.97 -10.47 20.24
CA GLU A 153 -33.57 -10.59 19.82
C GLU A 153 -33.27 -9.73 18.59
N GLN A 154 -34.14 -9.73 17.58
CA GLN A 154 -33.99 -8.87 16.40
C GLN A 154 -34.02 -7.38 16.76
N LYS A 155 -34.95 -6.97 17.64
CA LYS A 155 -35.03 -5.60 18.19
C LYS A 155 -33.76 -5.23 18.97
N ALA A 156 -33.23 -6.16 19.76
CA ALA A 156 -31.99 -5.97 20.49
C ALA A 156 -30.79 -5.79 19.51
N THR A 157 -30.70 -6.60 18.46
CA THR A 157 -29.66 -6.50 17.42
C THR A 157 -29.76 -5.17 16.66
N LEU A 158 -30.96 -4.74 16.26
CA LEU A 158 -31.19 -3.43 15.62
C LEU A 158 -30.71 -2.28 16.52
N THR A 159 -31.09 -2.34 17.82
CA THR A 159 -30.71 -1.33 18.82
C THR A 159 -29.19 -1.32 19.06
N ALA A 160 -28.57 -2.48 19.10
CA ALA A 160 -27.11 -2.60 19.25
C ALA A 160 -26.36 -1.99 18.05
N ASN A 161 -26.81 -2.28 16.83
CA ASN A 161 -26.21 -1.69 15.62
C ASN A 161 -26.38 -0.17 15.56
N ARG A 162 -27.55 0.33 15.96
CA ARG A 162 -27.75 1.78 16.12
C ARG A 162 -26.73 2.37 17.10
N GLY A 163 -26.57 1.78 18.27
CA GLY A 163 -25.59 2.24 19.26
C GLY A 163 -24.14 2.16 18.77
N PHE A 164 -23.79 1.15 17.99
CA PHE A 164 -22.49 1.06 17.33
C PHE A 164 -22.28 2.23 16.34
N ILE A 165 -23.28 2.56 15.53
CA ILE A 165 -23.19 3.67 14.57
C ILE A 165 -23.12 5.01 15.29
N GLU A 166 -23.93 5.23 16.35
CA GLU A 166 -23.88 6.41 17.20
C GLU A 166 -22.47 6.59 17.80
N MET A 167 -21.84 5.51 18.25
CA MET A 167 -20.46 5.52 18.75
C MET A 167 -19.46 5.93 17.66
N SER A 168 -19.61 5.41 16.44
CA SER A 168 -18.73 5.77 15.30
C SER A 168 -18.84 7.25 14.89
N LEU A 169 -19.98 7.87 15.18
CA LEU A 169 -20.25 9.30 14.98
C LEU A 169 -19.82 10.17 16.19
N GLY A 170 -19.21 9.57 17.23
CA GLY A 170 -18.79 10.28 18.44
C GLY A 170 -19.93 10.64 19.39
N GLN A 171 -21.15 10.11 19.20
CA GLN A 171 -22.34 10.34 20.02
C GLN A 171 -22.34 9.37 21.22
N HIS A 172 -21.37 9.50 22.13
CA HIS A 172 -21.08 8.52 23.16
C HIS A 172 -22.22 8.27 24.14
N GLU A 173 -22.97 9.32 24.57
CA GLU A 173 -24.10 9.20 25.48
C GLU A 173 -25.27 8.45 24.84
N ALA A 174 -25.63 8.77 23.59
CA ALA A 174 -26.64 8.06 22.84
C ALA A 174 -26.26 6.59 22.60
N ALA A 175 -25.00 6.35 22.25
CA ALA A 175 -24.44 5.03 22.06
C ALA A 175 -24.52 4.19 23.35
N ALA A 176 -24.14 4.75 24.50
CA ALA A 176 -24.19 4.07 25.79
C ALA A 176 -25.66 3.71 26.17
N ALA A 177 -26.59 4.61 25.89
CA ALA A 177 -28.03 4.35 26.13
C ALA A 177 -28.55 3.21 25.21
N SER A 178 -28.25 3.26 23.91
CA SER A 178 -28.68 2.26 22.94
C SER A 178 -28.04 0.88 23.23
N LEU A 179 -26.72 0.85 23.47
CA LEU A 179 -26.00 -0.41 23.77
C LEU A 179 -26.43 -1.00 25.13
N GLY A 180 -26.63 -0.16 26.16
CA GLY A 180 -27.12 -0.60 27.46
C GLY A 180 -28.50 -1.24 27.38
N LYS A 181 -29.42 -0.61 26.62
CA LYS A 181 -30.76 -1.18 26.34
C LYS A 181 -30.66 -2.52 25.62
N ALA A 182 -29.83 -2.60 24.56
CA ALA A 182 -29.64 -3.82 23.79
C ALA A 182 -29.05 -4.96 24.64
N ALA A 183 -28.01 -4.68 25.46
CA ALA A 183 -27.41 -5.66 26.36
C ALA A 183 -28.40 -6.23 27.38
N GLY A 184 -29.38 -5.39 27.88
CA GLY A 184 -30.42 -5.84 28.76
C GLY A 184 -31.52 -6.70 28.11
N MET A 185 -31.65 -6.61 26.77
CA MET A 185 -32.63 -7.39 26.00
C MET A 185 -32.09 -8.76 25.54
N LEU A 186 -30.77 -8.92 25.48
CA LEU A 186 -30.11 -10.15 24.99
C LEU A 186 -29.96 -11.17 26.13
N ALA A 187 -30.21 -12.41 25.80
CA ALA A 187 -29.88 -13.54 26.67
C ALA A 187 -28.34 -13.67 26.84
N GLU A 188 -27.92 -14.38 27.86
CA GLU A 188 -26.49 -14.68 28.08
C GLU A 188 -25.91 -15.47 26.88
N GLY A 189 -24.80 -14.99 26.36
CA GLY A 189 -24.17 -15.58 25.19
C GLY A 189 -23.25 -14.61 24.46
N ALA A 190 -22.59 -15.05 23.40
CA ALA A 190 -21.59 -14.28 22.65
C ALA A 190 -22.12 -12.93 22.19
N GLY A 191 -23.36 -12.85 21.68
CA GLY A 191 -23.97 -11.60 21.21
C GLY A 191 -24.08 -10.53 22.30
N ARG A 192 -24.50 -10.93 23.52
CA ARG A 192 -24.56 -10.01 24.67
C ARG A 192 -23.20 -9.43 25.02
N TYR A 193 -22.17 -10.27 25.07
CA TYR A 193 -20.81 -9.84 25.44
C TYR A 193 -20.14 -8.98 24.35
N ILE A 194 -20.44 -9.19 23.06
CA ILE A 194 -20.04 -8.27 21.99
C ILE A 194 -20.66 -6.88 22.20
N VAL A 195 -21.95 -6.82 22.51
CA VAL A 195 -22.66 -5.56 22.79
C VAL A 195 -22.11 -4.88 24.06
N MET A 196 -21.83 -5.65 25.12
CA MET A 196 -21.24 -5.13 26.36
C MET A 196 -19.83 -4.57 26.12
N ALA A 197 -19.04 -5.20 25.26
CA ALA A 197 -17.71 -4.69 24.90
C ALA A 197 -17.78 -3.35 24.13
N ASN A 198 -18.81 -3.15 23.30
CA ASN A 198 -19.09 -1.85 22.66
C ASN A 198 -19.62 -0.82 23.67
N LEU A 199 -20.48 -1.24 24.61
CA LEU A 199 -20.97 -0.41 25.71
C LEU A 199 -19.80 0.12 26.55
N ALA A 200 -18.81 -0.72 26.88
CA ALA A 200 -17.62 -0.31 27.61
C ALA A 200 -16.86 0.83 26.87
N LEU A 201 -16.72 0.76 25.55
CA LEU A 201 -16.10 1.85 24.79
C LEU A 201 -16.94 3.13 24.81
N ALA A 202 -18.26 3.02 24.67
CA ALA A 202 -19.17 4.18 24.74
C ALA A 202 -19.08 4.85 26.11
N GLU A 203 -19.09 4.07 27.20
CA GLU A 203 -18.92 4.58 28.58
C GLU A 203 -17.57 5.23 28.81
N SER A 204 -16.49 4.66 28.24
CA SER A 204 -15.17 5.29 28.25
C SER A 204 -15.18 6.64 27.51
N GLY A 205 -15.92 6.74 26.41
CA GLY A 205 -16.15 7.99 25.69
C GLY A 205 -16.89 9.05 26.50
N CYS A 206 -17.79 8.63 27.40
CA CYS A 206 -18.48 9.50 28.38
C CYS A 206 -17.63 9.85 29.61
N GLY A 207 -16.37 9.35 29.70
CA GLY A 207 -15.49 9.58 30.85
C GLY A 207 -15.69 8.61 32.02
N HIS A 208 -16.50 7.58 31.90
CA HIS A 208 -16.80 6.60 32.95
C HIS A 208 -15.80 5.40 32.89
N ALA A 209 -14.52 5.67 33.08
CA ALA A 209 -13.44 4.69 32.88
C ALA A 209 -13.56 3.43 33.76
N ASP A 210 -13.88 3.56 35.05
CA ASP A 210 -13.99 2.41 35.97
C ASP A 210 -15.15 1.49 35.60
N LYS A 211 -16.28 2.06 35.21
CA LYS A 211 -17.44 1.30 34.74
C LYS A 211 -17.15 0.59 33.42
N ALA A 212 -16.47 1.27 32.50
CA ALA A 212 -16.01 0.70 31.25
C ALA A 212 -15.07 -0.48 31.46
N LEU A 213 -14.11 -0.34 32.40
CA LEU A 213 -13.19 -1.44 32.75
C LEU A 213 -13.92 -2.63 33.35
N ALA A 214 -14.91 -2.41 34.24
CA ALA A 214 -15.70 -3.51 34.81
C ALA A 214 -16.46 -4.29 33.73
N HIS A 215 -17.06 -3.58 32.76
CA HIS A 215 -17.78 -4.24 31.66
C HIS A 215 -16.82 -5.03 30.75
N ILE A 216 -15.70 -4.45 30.35
CA ILE A 216 -14.76 -5.15 29.45
C ILE A 216 -14.08 -6.32 30.14
N ASP A 217 -13.77 -6.26 31.45
CA ASP A 217 -13.20 -7.36 32.21
C ASP A 217 -14.17 -8.55 32.31
N SER A 218 -15.48 -8.27 32.47
CA SER A 218 -16.53 -9.28 32.41
C SER A 218 -16.57 -9.96 31.02
N CYS A 219 -16.47 -9.17 29.96
CA CYS A 219 -16.42 -9.70 28.58
C CYS A 219 -15.22 -10.63 28.38
N LEU A 220 -14.04 -10.19 28.77
CA LEU A 220 -12.79 -10.95 28.63
C LEU A 220 -12.87 -12.27 29.40
N THR A 221 -13.40 -12.23 30.63
CA THR A 221 -13.56 -13.45 31.45
C THR A 221 -14.49 -14.46 30.77
N TRP A 222 -15.66 -14.02 30.31
CA TRP A 222 -16.61 -14.90 29.63
C TRP A 222 -16.03 -15.46 28.32
N GLN A 223 -15.43 -14.60 27.50
CA GLN A 223 -14.85 -14.99 26.21
C GLN A 223 -13.68 -15.97 26.36
N LYS A 224 -12.83 -15.76 27.35
CA LYS A 224 -11.71 -16.67 27.65
C LYS A 224 -12.21 -18.08 27.96
N ILE A 225 -13.30 -18.20 28.76
CA ILE A 225 -13.86 -19.48 29.17
C ILE A 225 -14.62 -20.16 28.03
N ASN A 226 -15.43 -19.43 27.28
CA ASN A 226 -16.38 -19.97 26.32
C ASN A 226 -15.87 -20.03 24.88
N LEU A 227 -14.98 -19.09 24.47
CA LEU A 227 -14.44 -19.01 23.11
C LEU A 227 -12.95 -19.35 23.02
N GLY A 228 -12.22 -19.16 24.12
CA GLY A 228 -10.76 -19.33 24.19
C GLY A 228 -9.99 -18.07 23.74
N GLU A 229 -8.74 -17.96 24.22
CA GLU A 229 -7.90 -16.77 23.97
C GLU A 229 -7.50 -16.57 22.50
N LYS A 230 -7.63 -17.59 21.67
CA LYS A 230 -7.30 -17.51 20.23
C LYS A 230 -8.47 -17.02 19.38
N HIS A 231 -9.66 -16.86 19.98
CA HIS A 231 -10.83 -16.39 19.25
C HIS A 231 -10.68 -14.90 18.88
N PRO A 232 -11.04 -14.49 17.66
CA PRO A 232 -10.95 -13.08 17.25
C PRO A 232 -11.68 -12.09 18.15
N ASP A 233 -12.88 -12.46 18.67
CA ASP A 233 -13.65 -11.59 19.58
C ASP A 233 -12.91 -11.34 20.89
N TYR A 234 -12.14 -12.31 21.40
CA TYR A 234 -11.28 -12.11 22.56
C TYR A 234 -10.19 -11.08 22.25
N ALA A 235 -9.53 -11.20 21.09
CA ALA A 235 -8.51 -10.23 20.68
C ALA A 235 -9.09 -8.80 20.54
N ILE A 236 -10.32 -8.66 20.00
CA ILE A 236 -11.02 -7.38 19.91
C ILE A 236 -11.28 -6.79 21.31
N SER A 237 -11.71 -7.60 22.27
CA SER A 237 -11.94 -7.16 23.65
C SER A 237 -10.66 -6.80 24.38
N VAL A 238 -9.54 -7.51 24.13
CA VAL A 238 -8.19 -7.16 24.61
C VAL A 238 -7.80 -5.76 24.11
N ARG A 239 -7.99 -5.45 22.82
CA ARG A 239 -7.73 -4.13 22.26
C ARG A 239 -8.61 -3.04 22.91
N LYS A 240 -9.92 -3.30 23.03
CA LYS A 240 -10.85 -2.34 23.65
C LYS A 240 -10.45 -2.02 25.09
N ARG A 241 -9.97 -3.00 25.85
CA ARG A 241 -9.44 -2.78 27.19
C ARG A 241 -8.22 -1.85 27.16
N ALA A 242 -7.29 -2.10 26.21
CA ALA A 242 -6.13 -1.24 26.04
C ALA A 242 -6.53 0.21 25.68
N GLU A 243 -7.50 0.37 24.77
CA GLU A 243 -8.06 1.69 24.39
C GLU A 243 -8.70 2.42 25.57
N ILE A 244 -9.49 1.73 26.41
CA ILE A 244 -10.10 2.30 27.62
C ILE A 244 -9.01 2.78 28.59
N LEU A 245 -7.97 1.98 28.84
CA LEU A 245 -6.84 2.34 29.68
C LEU A 245 -6.07 3.54 29.12
N LEU A 246 -5.85 3.57 27.80
CA LEU A 246 -5.17 4.68 27.12
C LEU A 246 -5.97 5.99 27.29
N LYS A 247 -7.30 5.96 27.06
CA LYS A 247 -8.19 7.12 27.29
C LYS A 247 -8.21 7.58 28.77
N ALA A 248 -8.05 6.63 29.69
CA ALA A 248 -7.93 6.92 31.12
C ALA A 248 -6.52 7.44 31.53
N GLY A 249 -5.60 7.60 30.57
CA GLY A 249 -4.22 8.08 30.82
C GLY A 249 -3.27 7.02 31.40
N ARG A 250 -3.71 5.74 31.53
CA ARG A 250 -2.93 4.62 32.10
C ARG A 250 -2.08 3.96 30.99
N LYS A 251 -1.11 4.71 30.45
CA LYS A 251 -0.34 4.33 29.24
C LYS A 251 0.47 3.05 29.40
N ASP A 252 1.11 2.84 30.56
CA ASP A 252 1.94 1.65 30.79
C ASP A 252 1.09 0.38 30.81
N GLU A 253 -0.06 0.42 31.47
CA GLU A 253 -0.99 -0.71 31.47
C GLU A 253 -1.61 -0.94 30.09
N ALA A 254 -1.93 0.14 29.37
CA ALA A 254 -2.42 0.06 28.00
C ALA A 254 -1.39 -0.61 27.08
N ALA A 255 -0.08 -0.29 27.24
CA ALA A 255 0.99 -0.90 26.44
C ALA A 255 1.06 -2.42 26.61
N GLU A 256 0.93 -2.94 27.84
CA GLU A 256 0.91 -4.39 28.10
C GLU A 256 -0.29 -5.10 27.41
N TRP A 257 -1.45 -4.45 27.42
CA TRP A 257 -2.63 -5.00 26.73
C TRP A 257 -2.52 -4.88 25.22
N PHE A 258 -1.95 -3.81 24.67
CA PHE A 258 -1.63 -3.69 23.24
C PHE A 258 -0.59 -4.72 22.81
N LYS A 259 0.39 -5.05 23.63
CA LYS A 259 1.37 -6.12 23.37
C LYS A 259 0.68 -7.49 23.22
N THR A 260 -0.24 -7.78 24.13
CA THR A 260 -1.08 -8.99 24.04
C THR A 260 -1.91 -8.99 22.76
N TYR A 261 -2.60 -7.86 22.48
CA TYR A 261 -3.39 -7.69 21.25
C TYR A 261 -2.55 -7.87 19.99
N PHE A 262 -1.39 -7.24 19.92
CA PHE A 262 -0.49 -7.35 18.76
C PHE A 262 -0.07 -8.80 18.50
N GLY A 263 0.24 -9.58 19.54
CA GLY A 263 0.55 -10.99 19.42
C GLY A 263 -0.60 -11.82 18.83
N LEU A 264 -1.83 -11.57 19.28
CA LEU A 264 -3.05 -12.22 18.77
C LEU A 264 -3.35 -11.79 17.33
N MET A 265 -3.30 -10.50 17.07
CA MET A 265 -3.65 -9.90 15.78
C MET A 265 -2.65 -10.30 14.69
N ARG A 266 -1.36 -10.30 14.98
CA ARG A 266 -0.34 -10.77 14.03
C ARG A 266 -0.63 -12.21 13.58
N ASN A 267 -0.99 -13.10 14.51
CA ASN A 267 -1.35 -14.47 14.16
C ASN A 267 -2.67 -14.54 13.36
N TYR A 268 -3.63 -13.67 13.66
CA TYR A 268 -4.89 -13.60 12.94
C TYR A 268 -4.68 -13.11 11.49
N VAL A 269 -3.94 -12.03 11.30
CA VAL A 269 -3.57 -11.53 9.96
C VAL A 269 -2.85 -12.60 9.14
N CYS A 270 -1.84 -13.25 9.71
CA CYS A 270 -1.09 -14.30 9.02
C CYS A 270 -1.99 -15.46 8.57
N ARG A 271 -2.98 -15.85 9.37
CA ARG A 271 -3.93 -16.91 9.00
C ARG A 271 -4.93 -16.44 7.95
N SER A 272 -5.44 -15.22 8.08
CA SER A 272 -6.43 -14.66 7.14
C SER A 272 -5.83 -14.45 5.75
N PHE A 273 -4.62 -13.96 5.67
CA PHE A 273 -3.94 -13.72 4.38
C PHE A 273 -3.69 -14.99 3.57
N ALA A 274 -3.67 -16.15 4.23
CA ALA A 274 -3.48 -17.44 3.58
C ALA A 274 -4.65 -17.89 2.69
N PHE A 275 -5.84 -17.27 2.78
CA PHE A 275 -7.01 -17.67 2.00
C PHE A 275 -7.76 -16.51 1.32
N LEU A 276 -7.38 -15.27 1.62
CA LEU A 276 -7.96 -14.08 0.99
C LEU A 276 -7.32 -13.82 -0.38
N THR A 277 -8.10 -13.30 -1.33
CA THR A 277 -7.56 -12.77 -2.59
C THR A 277 -6.80 -11.48 -2.34
N ASP A 278 -6.05 -10.99 -3.33
CA ASP A 278 -5.27 -9.77 -3.23
C ASP A 278 -6.15 -8.57 -2.80
N LYS A 279 -7.27 -8.35 -3.51
CA LYS A 279 -8.27 -7.34 -3.15
C LYS A 279 -8.74 -7.50 -1.70
N GLN A 280 -9.10 -8.72 -1.31
CA GLN A 280 -9.61 -9.00 0.04
C GLN A 280 -8.53 -8.82 1.11
N ARG A 281 -7.25 -9.10 0.82
CA ARG A 281 -6.13 -8.80 1.72
C ARG A 281 -5.96 -7.30 1.94
N GLN A 282 -6.10 -6.50 0.88
CA GLN A 282 -6.04 -5.04 0.96
C GLN A 282 -7.19 -4.50 1.84
N ASP A 283 -8.44 -4.87 1.55
CA ASP A 283 -9.62 -4.44 2.31
C ASP A 283 -9.53 -4.86 3.78
N PHE A 284 -9.14 -6.12 4.03
CA PHE A 284 -8.89 -6.65 5.37
C PHE A 284 -7.81 -5.83 6.10
N TRP A 285 -6.68 -5.57 5.45
CA TRP A 285 -5.57 -4.87 6.09
C TRP A 285 -5.90 -3.41 6.37
N PHE A 286 -6.44 -2.68 5.41
CA PHE A 286 -6.83 -1.28 5.62
C PHE A 286 -7.90 -1.11 6.70
N SER A 287 -8.76 -2.12 6.92
CA SER A 287 -9.71 -2.13 8.02
C SER A 287 -9.06 -2.40 9.38
N ASN A 288 -7.98 -3.17 9.44
CA ASN A 288 -7.35 -3.63 10.68
C ASN A 288 -6.06 -2.87 11.05
N GLU A 289 -5.34 -2.29 10.09
CA GLU A 289 -4.10 -1.55 10.33
C GLU A 289 -4.27 -0.41 11.34
N PRO A 290 -5.32 0.44 11.26
CA PRO A 290 -5.53 1.49 12.25
C PRO A 290 -5.68 0.97 13.68
N LEU A 291 -6.27 -0.23 13.84
CA LEU A 291 -6.45 -0.88 15.13
C LEU A 291 -5.13 -1.46 15.68
N VAL A 292 -4.27 -1.95 14.78
CA VAL A 292 -2.93 -2.47 15.14
C VAL A 292 -2.00 -1.33 15.55
N THR A 293 -2.04 -0.21 14.83
CA THR A 293 -1.16 0.95 15.06
C THR A 293 -1.66 1.89 16.16
N GLU A 294 -2.85 1.67 16.70
CA GLU A 294 -3.40 2.44 17.82
C GLU A 294 -2.44 2.48 19.03
N CYS A 295 -1.66 1.42 19.24
CA CYS A 295 -0.66 1.33 20.31
C CYS A 295 0.41 2.45 20.24
N TYR A 296 0.63 3.10 19.09
CA TYR A 296 1.58 4.21 18.99
C TYR A 296 1.22 5.39 19.93
N ALA A 297 -0.04 5.50 20.33
CA ALA A 297 -0.49 6.51 21.30
C ALA A 297 -0.03 6.25 22.74
N THR A 298 0.51 5.06 23.06
CA THR A 298 1.18 4.79 24.35
C THR A 298 2.55 5.50 24.45
N GLU A 299 3.08 5.95 23.30
CA GLU A 299 4.33 6.71 23.18
C GLU A 299 5.54 5.96 23.80
N ALA A 300 6.20 6.52 24.79
CA ALA A 300 7.41 5.96 25.39
C ALA A 300 7.17 4.81 26.39
N ALA A 301 5.92 4.36 26.60
CA ALA A 301 5.63 3.30 27.58
C ALA A 301 6.26 1.94 27.19
N ASP A 302 6.20 1.56 25.91
CA ASP A 302 6.91 0.38 25.38
C ASP A 302 7.45 0.64 23.96
N PRO A 303 8.59 1.33 23.80
CA PRO A 303 9.14 1.62 22.47
C PRO A 303 9.48 0.36 21.65
N GLN A 304 9.82 -0.74 22.31
CA GLN A 304 10.09 -2.03 21.68
C GLN A 304 8.87 -2.56 20.94
N LEU A 305 7.71 -2.58 21.63
CA LEU A 305 6.44 -2.95 21.02
C LEU A 305 6.15 -2.08 19.80
N LEU A 306 6.32 -0.76 19.94
CA LEU A 306 6.01 0.18 18.85
C LEU A 306 6.88 -0.06 17.62
N TYR A 307 8.17 -0.37 17.83
CA TYR A 307 9.09 -0.70 16.74
C TYR A 307 8.68 -2.02 16.04
N ASP A 308 8.35 -3.04 16.82
CA ASP A 308 7.89 -4.34 16.28
C ASP A 308 6.58 -4.20 15.50
N VAL A 309 5.66 -3.33 15.96
CA VAL A 309 4.44 -2.98 15.22
C VAL A 309 4.76 -2.25 13.93
N ALA A 310 5.70 -1.32 13.93
CA ALA A 310 6.12 -0.61 12.71
C ALA A 310 6.76 -1.56 11.69
N LEU A 311 7.63 -2.48 12.15
CA LEU A 311 8.18 -3.52 11.29
C LEU A 311 7.10 -4.41 10.68
N PHE A 312 6.04 -4.72 11.44
CA PHE A 312 4.96 -5.57 10.95
C PHE A 312 4.05 -4.83 9.98
N SER A 313 3.63 -3.61 10.31
CA SER A 313 2.59 -2.88 9.57
C SER A 313 3.07 -2.24 8.28
N LYS A 314 4.29 -1.68 8.27
CA LYS A 314 4.80 -0.99 7.08
C LYS A 314 5.15 -1.97 5.95
N CYS A 315 4.65 -1.67 4.75
CA CYS A 315 4.86 -2.48 3.55
C CYS A 315 4.45 -3.96 3.73
N LEU A 316 3.44 -4.23 4.56
CA LEU A 316 2.96 -5.57 4.83
C LEU A 316 2.43 -6.25 3.57
N LEU A 317 1.52 -5.59 2.85
CA LEU A 317 0.92 -6.11 1.62
C LEU A 317 1.98 -6.41 0.57
N LEU A 318 2.92 -5.47 0.35
CA LEU A 318 4.03 -5.67 -0.58
C LEU A 318 4.84 -6.93 -0.26
N GLN A 319 5.15 -7.15 1.01
CA GLN A 319 5.90 -8.33 1.45
C GLN A 319 5.13 -9.62 1.24
N VAL A 320 3.82 -9.58 1.52
CA VAL A 320 2.90 -10.72 1.33
C VAL A 320 2.85 -11.13 -0.13
N GLU A 321 2.64 -10.19 -1.03
CA GLU A 321 2.56 -10.44 -2.47
C GLU A 321 3.85 -11.03 -3.04
N ARG A 322 5.00 -10.50 -2.64
CA ARG A 322 6.31 -11.07 -3.02
C ARG A 322 6.49 -12.50 -2.52
N ASN A 323 6.01 -12.80 -1.32
CA ASN A 323 6.09 -14.16 -0.78
C ASN A 323 5.14 -15.12 -1.53
N ILE A 324 3.94 -14.65 -1.90
CA ILE A 324 2.99 -15.44 -2.72
C ILE A 324 3.61 -15.74 -4.08
N GLU A 325 4.15 -14.74 -4.76
CA GLU A 325 4.83 -14.95 -6.04
C GLU A 325 5.98 -15.94 -5.92
N ALA A 326 6.87 -15.73 -4.96
CA ALA A 326 8.03 -16.60 -4.74
C ALA A 326 7.61 -18.05 -4.47
N GLU A 327 6.53 -18.29 -3.74
CA GLU A 327 6.00 -19.63 -3.48
C GLU A 327 5.32 -20.22 -4.72
N ALA A 328 4.49 -19.46 -5.43
CA ALA A 328 3.85 -19.88 -6.67
C ALA A 328 4.89 -20.31 -7.72
N ARG A 329 6.04 -19.62 -7.80
CA ARG A 329 7.14 -19.95 -8.73
C ARG A 329 7.85 -21.28 -8.43
N ARG A 330 7.64 -21.91 -7.27
CA ARG A 330 8.23 -23.20 -6.94
C ARG A 330 7.49 -24.38 -7.58
N ASP A 331 6.23 -24.20 -7.93
CA ASP A 331 5.40 -25.20 -8.61
C ASP A 331 5.00 -24.74 -10.01
N THR A 332 5.10 -25.63 -11.00
CA THR A 332 4.82 -25.28 -12.41
C THR A 332 3.34 -24.93 -12.63
N SER A 333 2.42 -25.60 -11.96
CA SER A 333 0.97 -25.38 -12.12
C SER A 333 0.54 -24.11 -11.41
N ALA A 334 1.07 -23.84 -10.21
CA ALA A 334 0.86 -22.59 -9.49
C ALA A 334 1.44 -21.40 -10.26
N SER A 335 2.63 -21.54 -10.86
CA SER A 335 3.27 -20.51 -11.68
C SER A 335 2.43 -20.16 -12.92
N ARG A 336 1.87 -21.16 -13.62
CA ARG A 336 0.98 -20.91 -14.78
C ARG A 336 -0.30 -20.18 -14.35
N LEU A 337 -0.85 -20.56 -13.22
CA LEU A 337 -2.06 -19.94 -12.68
C LEU A 337 -1.79 -18.47 -12.28
N TYR A 338 -0.66 -18.20 -11.66
CA TYR A 338 -0.20 -16.86 -11.33
C TYR A 338 -0.05 -15.97 -12.60
N ASP A 339 0.58 -16.51 -13.66
CA ASP A 339 0.75 -15.81 -14.94
C ASP A 339 -0.61 -15.57 -15.64
N SER A 340 -1.55 -16.51 -15.52
CA SER A 340 -2.93 -16.36 -16.06
C SER A 340 -3.68 -15.24 -15.33
N ILE A 341 -3.59 -15.16 -13.99
CA ILE A 341 -4.20 -14.09 -13.20
C ILE A 341 -3.68 -12.73 -13.65
N ALA A 342 -2.35 -12.59 -13.79
CA ALA A 342 -1.72 -11.37 -14.26
C ALA A 342 -2.18 -10.99 -15.68
N SER A 343 -2.36 -11.98 -16.57
CA SER A 343 -2.87 -11.76 -17.94
C SER A 343 -4.31 -11.25 -17.95
N LEU A 344 -5.19 -11.86 -17.16
CA LEU A 344 -6.61 -11.45 -17.05
C LEU A 344 -6.73 -10.02 -16.50
N ARG A 345 -5.94 -9.67 -15.51
CA ARG A 345 -5.91 -8.31 -14.95
C ARG A 345 -5.43 -7.28 -15.98
N ARG A 346 -4.36 -7.58 -16.73
CA ARG A 346 -3.89 -6.71 -17.82
C ARG A 346 -4.94 -6.52 -18.92
N GLU A 347 -5.63 -7.59 -19.31
CA GLU A 347 -6.70 -7.53 -20.30
C GLU A 347 -7.88 -6.67 -19.81
N ALA A 348 -8.23 -6.79 -18.52
CA ALA A 348 -9.25 -5.95 -17.89
C ALA A 348 -8.88 -4.46 -17.93
N ASP A 349 -7.60 -4.11 -17.73
CA ASP A 349 -7.13 -2.73 -17.67
C ASP A 349 -7.02 -2.06 -19.04
N LYS A 350 -6.46 -2.76 -20.01
CA LYS A 350 -6.10 -2.21 -21.31
C LYS A 350 -7.04 -2.62 -22.45
N GLY A 351 -7.72 -3.77 -22.33
CA GLY A 351 -8.42 -4.42 -23.45
C GLY A 351 -9.92 -4.16 -23.52
N SER A 352 -10.56 -3.68 -22.45
CA SER A 352 -12.01 -3.61 -22.41
C SER A 352 -12.56 -2.22 -22.11
N SER A 353 -13.27 -1.67 -23.09
CA SER A 353 -14.09 -0.46 -22.94
C SER A 353 -15.46 -0.73 -22.29
N ASP A 354 -15.92 -1.98 -22.29
CA ASP A 354 -17.17 -2.39 -21.67
C ASP A 354 -16.92 -2.71 -20.18
N ALA A 355 -17.56 -1.95 -19.30
CA ALA A 355 -17.47 -2.15 -17.85
C ALA A 355 -17.87 -3.59 -17.45
N ARG A 356 -18.86 -4.20 -18.11
CA ARG A 356 -19.30 -5.57 -17.84
C ARG A 356 -18.24 -6.60 -18.20
N GLN A 357 -17.55 -6.41 -19.32
CA GLN A 357 -16.47 -7.32 -19.74
C GLN A 357 -15.28 -7.17 -18.78
N ARG A 358 -14.92 -5.96 -18.42
CA ARG A 358 -13.86 -5.69 -17.44
C ARG A 358 -14.16 -6.36 -16.09
N ASP A 359 -15.38 -6.18 -15.57
CA ASP A 359 -15.79 -6.79 -14.29
C ASP A 359 -15.78 -8.32 -14.38
N SER A 360 -16.14 -8.90 -15.54
CA SER A 360 -16.07 -10.36 -15.76
C SER A 360 -14.62 -10.87 -15.74
N LEU A 361 -13.67 -10.14 -16.32
CA LEU A 361 -12.25 -10.50 -16.33
C LEU A 361 -11.65 -10.44 -14.91
N TYR A 362 -11.98 -9.40 -14.14
CA TYR A 362 -11.56 -9.33 -12.74
C TYR A 362 -12.16 -10.45 -11.89
N ALA A 363 -13.45 -10.77 -12.08
CA ALA A 363 -14.10 -11.87 -11.39
C ALA A 363 -13.45 -13.23 -11.73
N GLU A 364 -13.00 -13.44 -12.98
CA GLU A 364 -12.27 -14.66 -13.35
C GLU A 364 -10.87 -14.68 -12.74
N ALA A 365 -10.16 -13.54 -12.73
CA ALA A 365 -8.86 -13.42 -12.05
C ALA A 365 -8.97 -13.77 -10.57
N ASP A 366 -9.99 -13.27 -9.88
CA ASP A 366 -10.25 -13.56 -8.47
C ASP A 366 -10.55 -15.05 -8.22
N ARG A 367 -11.34 -15.69 -9.12
CA ARG A 367 -11.57 -17.15 -9.05
C ARG A 367 -10.29 -17.96 -9.23
N GLN A 368 -9.43 -17.55 -10.15
CA GLN A 368 -8.13 -18.21 -10.34
C GLN A 368 -7.18 -17.98 -9.18
N GLU A 369 -7.19 -16.80 -8.59
CA GLU A 369 -6.40 -16.54 -7.38
C GLU A 369 -6.86 -17.39 -6.19
N GLN A 370 -8.16 -17.58 -6.01
CA GLN A 370 -8.68 -18.49 -4.99
C GLN A 370 -8.16 -19.91 -5.18
N ARG A 371 -8.10 -20.39 -6.45
CA ARG A 371 -7.52 -21.72 -6.78
C ARG A 371 -6.02 -21.75 -6.47
N LEU A 372 -5.30 -20.69 -6.82
CA LEU A 372 -3.87 -20.57 -6.51
C LEU A 372 -3.63 -20.66 -5.00
N MET A 373 -4.39 -19.91 -4.22
CA MET A 373 -4.28 -19.92 -2.75
C MET A 373 -4.61 -21.30 -2.15
N ALA A 374 -5.57 -22.03 -2.72
CA ALA A 374 -5.90 -23.39 -2.29
C ALA A 374 -4.80 -24.43 -2.63
N MET A 375 -4.05 -24.21 -3.73
CA MET A 375 -2.93 -25.08 -4.12
C MET A 375 -1.67 -24.87 -3.27
N MET A 376 -1.49 -23.67 -2.72
CA MET A 376 -0.32 -23.29 -1.93
C MET A 376 -0.45 -23.85 -0.51
N ASP A 377 -0.23 -25.17 -0.35
CA ASP A 377 -0.35 -25.84 0.93
C ASP A 377 0.81 -25.44 1.87
N GLY A 378 0.46 -24.84 2.98
CA GLY A 378 1.38 -24.60 4.08
C GLY A 378 2.34 -23.42 3.97
N TYR A 379 1.85 -22.25 3.92
CA TYR A 379 2.41 -20.92 4.20
C TYR A 379 3.47 -20.83 5.34
N ARG A 380 4.34 -21.85 5.48
CA ARG A 380 5.35 -21.89 6.54
C ARG A 380 6.46 -20.86 6.34
N SER A 381 6.87 -20.59 5.09
CA SER A 381 7.87 -19.57 4.77
C SER A 381 7.33 -18.16 4.92
N PHE A 382 6.05 -17.95 4.64
CA PHE A 382 5.35 -16.67 4.84
C PHE A 382 5.39 -16.19 6.29
N ASN A 383 5.19 -17.12 7.23
CA ASN A 383 5.19 -16.79 8.65
C ASN A 383 6.56 -16.33 9.20
N ALA A 384 7.68 -16.73 8.61
CA ALA A 384 9.00 -16.36 9.13
C ALA A 384 9.26 -14.86 8.92
N ASN A 385 9.03 -14.35 7.71
CA ASN A 385 9.23 -12.93 7.40
C ASN A 385 8.24 -11.99 8.10
N MET A 386 7.04 -12.49 8.44
CA MET A 386 6.03 -11.76 9.20
C MET A 386 6.31 -11.67 10.71
N ARG A 387 7.30 -12.40 11.20
CA ARG A 387 7.67 -12.48 12.62
C ARG A 387 8.94 -11.73 12.98
N LEU A 388 9.49 -10.96 12.04
CA LEU A 388 10.65 -10.12 12.31
C LEU A 388 10.39 -9.17 13.49
N THR A 389 11.40 -9.04 14.35
CA THR A 389 11.41 -8.18 15.52
C THR A 389 12.54 -7.17 15.44
N SER A 390 12.49 -6.14 16.25
CA SER A 390 13.58 -5.19 16.45
C SER A 390 14.91 -5.88 16.81
N ALA A 391 14.86 -6.98 17.58
CA ALA A 391 16.05 -7.77 17.89
C ALA A 391 16.70 -8.43 16.66
N ASP A 392 15.89 -8.82 15.66
CA ASP A 392 16.40 -9.37 14.41
C ASP A 392 17.11 -8.29 13.59
N ILE A 393 16.55 -7.09 13.54
CA ILE A 393 17.16 -5.94 12.86
C ILE A 393 18.41 -5.47 13.58
N ALA A 394 18.40 -5.39 14.91
CA ALA A 394 19.58 -4.99 15.70
C ALA A 394 20.81 -5.86 15.41
N ARG A 395 20.62 -7.16 15.21
CA ARG A 395 21.71 -8.10 14.84
C ARG A 395 22.33 -7.81 13.47
N ARG A 396 21.63 -7.09 12.61
CA ARG A 396 22.14 -6.67 11.29
C ARG A 396 22.81 -5.29 11.30
N LEU A 397 22.60 -4.51 12.36
CA LEU A 397 23.21 -3.19 12.51
C LEU A 397 24.63 -3.28 13.05
N GLY A 398 25.54 -2.53 12.43
CA GLY A 398 26.88 -2.31 12.95
C GLY A 398 26.87 -1.40 14.20
N ARG A 399 28.00 -1.36 14.92
CA ARG A 399 28.14 -0.56 16.15
C ARG A 399 27.84 0.93 15.99
N ASN A 400 28.06 1.48 14.79
CA ASN A 400 27.87 2.88 14.45
C ASN A 400 26.67 3.08 13.51
N GLU A 401 25.75 2.14 13.46
CA GLU A 401 24.58 2.23 12.62
C GLU A 401 23.31 2.38 13.46
N THR A 402 22.38 3.15 12.95
CA THR A 402 21.08 3.39 13.59
C THR A 402 19.96 3.22 12.55
N ALA A 403 18.93 2.48 12.90
CA ALA A 403 17.71 2.36 12.10
C ALA A 403 16.59 3.22 12.69
N ILE A 404 15.84 3.93 11.85
CA ILE A 404 14.78 4.85 12.24
C ILE A 404 13.50 4.50 11.46
N GLU A 405 12.44 4.18 12.19
CA GLU A 405 11.08 4.13 11.64
C GLU A 405 10.35 5.43 12.01
N PHE A 406 10.06 6.28 11.03
CA PHE A 406 9.12 7.38 11.27
C PHE A 406 7.70 6.82 11.29
N ILE A 407 6.90 7.21 12.26
CA ILE A 407 5.53 6.79 12.43
C ILE A 407 4.60 7.99 12.59
N ARG A 408 3.33 7.80 12.25
CA ARG A 408 2.25 8.75 12.52
C ARG A 408 1.21 8.12 13.43
N TYR A 409 0.68 8.89 14.36
CA TYR A 409 -0.32 8.45 15.33
C TYR A 409 -1.25 9.58 15.74
N GLY A 410 -2.34 9.24 16.43
CA GLY A 410 -3.40 10.17 16.81
C GLY A 410 -4.52 10.25 15.76
N SER A 411 -5.56 11.04 16.06
CA SER A 411 -6.70 11.23 15.17
C SER A 411 -6.33 11.98 13.88
N THR A 412 -7.16 11.90 12.86
CA THR A 412 -6.95 12.61 11.59
C THR A 412 -6.83 14.13 11.79
N SER A 413 -7.56 14.69 12.76
CA SER A 413 -7.52 16.12 13.10
C SER A 413 -6.37 16.53 14.01
N ALA A 414 -5.67 15.57 14.64
CA ALA A 414 -4.58 15.83 15.59
C ALA A 414 -3.41 14.86 15.39
N ARG A 415 -3.07 14.58 14.13
CA ARG A 415 -2.03 13.63 13.76
C ARG A 415 -0.64 14.13 14.14
N ARG A 416 0.15 13.26 14.78
CA ARG A 416 1.51 13.52 15.22
C ARG A 416 2.50 12.61 14.54
N TYR A 417 3.73 13.08 14.41
CA TYR A 417 4.88 12.28 14.01
C TYR A 417 5.74 11.91 15.21
N ALA A 418 6.31 10.72 15.16
CA ALA A 418 7.41 10.31 16.03
C ALA A 418 8.45 9.52 15.23
N ALA A 419 9.64 9.40 15.79
CA ALA A 419 10.68 8.52 15.29
C ALA A 419 10.95 7.43 16.32
N LEU A 420 10.93 6.18 15.86
CA LEU A 420 11.39 5.01 16.61
C LEU A 420 12.82 4.72 16.17
N THR A 421 13.77 4.83 17.10
CA THR A 421 15.20 4.61 16.83
C THR A 421 15.63 3.25 17.36
N LEU A 422 16.47 2.53 16.63
CA LEU A 422 17.06 1.25 17.03
C LEU A 422 18.55 1.28 16.75
N ASP A 423 19.36 0.97 17.72
CA ASP A 423 20.82 0.85 17.58
C ASP A 423 21.27 -0.62 17.53
N GLY A 424 22.56 -0.84 17.20
CA GLY A 424 23.16 -2.18 17.11
C GLY A 424 23.27 -2.92 18.47
N THR A 425 22.93 -2.28 19.60
CA THR A 425 22.82 -2.94 20.91
C THR A 425 21.42 -3.49 21.18
N GLY A 426 20.45 -3.16 20.32
CA GLY A 426 19.04 -3.52 20.48
C GLY A 426 18.23 -2.51 21.30
N LYS A 427 18.80 -1.37 21.64
CA LYS A 427 18.10 -0.32 22.38
C LYS A 427 17.14 0.41 21.43
N VAL A 428 15.87 0.42 21.80
CA VAL A 428 14.82 1.18 21.10
C VAL A 428 14.51 2.47 21.85
N GLY A 429 14.38 3.57 21.09
CA GLY A 429 13.95 4.87 21.60
C GLY A 429 12.70 5.37 20.89
N PHE A 430 11.84 6.10 21.60
CA PHE A 430 10.71 6.83 21.06
C PHE A 430 10.98 8.34 21.16
N VAL A 431 10.94 9.03 20.03
CA VAL A 431 11.21 10.48 19.94
C VAL A 431 9.97 11.19 19.38
N PRO A 432 9.20 11.91 20.22
CA PRO A 432 8.07 12.70 19.74
C PRO A 432 8.58 13.89 18.90
N LEU A 433 8.00 14.06 17.71
CA LEU A 433 8.45 15.08 16.77
C LEU A 433 7.47 16.27 16.72
N TRP A 434 6.64 16.37 15.72
CA TRP A 434 5.73 17.48 15.45
C TRP A 434 4.34 16.97 15.08
N THR A 435 3.37 17.89 15.00
CA THR A 435 2.06 17.59 14.42
C THR A 435 2.14 17.70 12.88
N GLU A 436 1.31 16.95 12.17
CA GLU A 436 1.24 17.02 10.71
C GLU A 436 0.92 18.45 10.24
N ASP A 437 -0.01 19.14 10.92
CA ASP A 437 -0.38 20.52 10.62
C ASP A 437 0.78 21.49 10.81
N SER A 438 1.58 21.31 11.87
CA SER A 438 2.75 22.17 12.09
C SER A 438 3.82 21.98 11.02
N LEU A 439 3.96 20.76 10.49
CA LEU A 439 4.85 20.48 9.37
C LEU A 439 4.31 21.07 8.06
N ARG A 440 3.04 20.87 7.73
CA ARG A 440 2.40 21.41 6.52
C ARG A 440 2.47 22.95 6.46
N ASN A 441 2.18 23.59 7.59
CA ASN A 441 2.12 25.04 7.73
C ASN A 441 3.47 25.69 8.09
N PHE A 442 4.57 24.91 8.11
CA PHE A 442 5.89 25.45 8.34
C PHE A 442 6.23 26.52 7.30
N ARG A 443 6.59 27.74 7.77
CA ARG A 443 6.94 28.86 6.91
C ARG A 443 8.41 28.82 6.52
N LEU A 444 8.65 28.64 5.22
CA LEU A 444 9.97 28.65 4.61
C LEU A 444 10.54 30.07 4.55
N THR A 445 11.83 30.19 4.30
CA THR A 445 12.56 31.47 4.19
C THR A 445 12.06 32.37 3.07
N ASP A 446 11.40 31.83 2.06
CA ASP A 446 10.76 32.59 0.96
C ASP A 446 9.32 33.02 1.26
N GLY A 447 8.81 32.76 2.47
CA GLY A 447 7.49 33.15 2.95
C GLY A 447 6.36 32.16 2.64
N ARG A 448 6.60 31.15 1.81
CA ARG A 448 5.61 30.08 1.51
C ARG A 448 5.54 29.07 2.64
N THR A 449 4.42 28.38 2.74
CA THR A 449 4.32 27.18 3.57
C THR A 449 5.03 25.99 2.90
N LEU A 450 5.46 25.04 3.70
CA LEU A 450 6.03 23.78 3.19
C LEU A 450 5.04 23.09 2.24
N ASN A 451 3.75 23.09 2.59
CA ASN A 451 2.69 22.49 1.77
C ASN A 451 2.59 23.16 0.39
N GLU A 452 2.60 24.50 0.32
CA GLU A 452 2.60 25.23 -0.96
C GLU A 452 3.83 24.92 -1.80
N ALA A 453 5.00 24.86 -1.18
CA ALA A 453 6.25 24.56 -1.88
C ALA A 453 6.31 23.10 -2.37
N MET A 454 5.82 22.14 -1.59
CA MET A 454 5.74 20.72 -2.01
C MET A 454 4.79 20.52 -3.18
N ASN A 455 3.67 21.25 -3.22
CA ASN A 455 2.63 21.11 -4.22
C ASN A 455 2.91 21.88 -5.50
N SER A 456 3.88 22.78 -5.50
CA SER A 456 4.24 23.55 -6.70
C SER A 456 4.79 22.63 -7.81
N MET A 457 4.31 22.83 -9.04
CA MET A 457 4.83 22.15 -10.23
C MET A 457 6.21 22.71 -10.67
N ARG A 458 6.64 23.85 -10.14
CA ARG A 458 7.90 24.49 -10.51
C ARG A 458 9.05 23.96 -9.66
N ALA A 459 10.04 23.34 -10.30
CA ALA A 459 11.23 22.83 -9.61
C ALA A 459 11.96 23.90 -8.78
N ALA A 460 11.99 25.15 -9.26
CA ALA A 460 12.63 26.26 -8.57
C ALA A 460 12.00 26.55 -7.19
N ASP A 461 10.71 26.28 -7.02
CA ASP A 461 9.99 26.48 -5.77
C ASP A 461 10.39 25.49 -4.68
N LYS A 462 11.03 24.38 -5.05
CA LYS A 462 11.59 23.38 -4.13
C LYS A 462 12.90 23.86 -3.45
N ASN A 463 13.56 24.91 -4.01
CA ASN A 463 14.86 25.32 -3.48
C ASN A 463 14.79 25.74 -2.01
N ALA A 464 13.75 26.49 -1.62
CA ALA A 464 13.57 26.94 -0.24
C ALA A 464 13.49 25.78 0.76
N ILE A 465 12.88 24.64 0.37
CA ILE A 465 12.75 23.44 1.23
C ILE A 465 14.15 22.96 1.67
N TYR A 466 15.11 22.90 0.76
CA TYR A 466 16.42 22.30 1.01
C TYR A 466 17.51 23.29 1.40
N THR A 467 17.21 24.59 1.37
CA THR A 467 18.10 25.66 1.87
C THR A 467 17.67 26.18 3.23
N ASP A 468 16.47 25.83 3.71
CA ASP A 468 15.95 26.27 4.99
C ASP A 468 16.57 25.46 6.14
N THR A 469 17.48 26.08 6.87
CA THR A 469 18.17 25.44 8.02
C THR A 469 17.24 25.21 9.21
N LYS A 470 16.15 26.00 9.35
CA LYS A 470 15.16 25.80 10.42
C LYS A 470 14.31 24.55 10.16
N LEU A 471 13.89 24.32 8.91
CA LEU A 471 13.20 23.08 8.54
C LEU A 471 14.11 21.87 8.73
N SER A 472 15.35 21.91 8.26
CA SER A 472 16.35 20.86 8.49
C SER A 472 16.55 20.59 9.98
N SER A 473 16.68 21.63 10.78
CA SER A 473 16.79 21.54 12.24
C SER A 473 15.52 20.95 12.87
N MET A 474 14.33 21.37 12.42
CA MET A 474 13.07 20.79 12.90
C MET A 474 13.04 19.27 12.72
N ILE A 475 13.48 18.78 11.57
CA ILE A 475 13.46 17.34 11.25
C ILE A 475 14.50 16.57 12.06
N TRP A 476 15.74 17.05 12.16
CA TRP A 476 16.86 16.25 12.63
C TRP A 476 17.34 16.58 14.05
N SER A 477 17.08 17.77 14.60
CA SER A 477 17.70 18.21 15.86
C SER A 477 17.41 17.31 17.07
N LYS A 478 16.17 16.78 17.16
CA LYS A 478 15.78 15.86 18.25
C LYS A 478 16.40 14.47 18.10
N LEU A 479 16.73 14.07 16.88
CA LEU A 479 17.33 12.76 16.58
C LEU A 479 18.85 12.79 16.74
N LYS A 480 19.48 13.93 16.43
CA LYS A 480 20.94 14.10 16.44
C LYS A 480 21.65 13.61 17.72
N PRO A 481 21.14 13.82 18.95
CA PRO A 481 21.78 13.32 20.16
C PRO A 481 21.80 11.79 20.27
N LEU A 482 20.88 11.10 19.56
CA LEU A 482 20.73 9.64 19.60
C LEU A 482 21.54 8.95 18.50
N LEU A 483 22.13 9.72 17.59
CA LEU A 483 22.82 9.19 16.42
C LEU A 483 24.33 9.18 16.67
N THR A 484 24.99 8.11 16.26
CA THR A 484 26.44 7.99 16.36
C THR A 484 27.13 8.97 15.42
N LYS A 485 28.13 9.71 15.90
CA LYS A 485 28.89 10.62 15.06
C LYS A 485 29.56 9.86 13.92
N ARG A 486 29.35 10.31 12.67
CA ARG A 486 29.85 9.70 11.42
C ARG A 486 29.42 8.24 11.23
N GLY A 487 28.25 7.87 11.77
CA GLY A 487 27.66 6.56 11.53
C GLY A 487 26.77 6.52 10.31
N ARG A 488 26.28 5.33 9.98
CA ARG A 488 25.25 5.17 8.95
C ARG A 488 23.87 5.17 9.59
N ILE A 489 22.95 5.89 8.95
CA ILE A 489 21.57 6.04 9.39
C ILE A 489 20.67 5.45 8.31
N TYR A 490 19.94 4.42 8.69
CA TYR A 490 18.85 3.89 7.87
C TYR A 490 17.54 4.50 8.35
N PHE A 491 16.73 5.00 7.44
CA PHE A 491 15.43 5.53 7.82
C PHE A 491 14.32 5.12 6.86
N ALA A 492 13.14 4.83 7.42
CA ALA A 492 11.92 4.59 6.68
C ALA A 492 10.94 5.74 6.94
N PRO A 493 10.57 6.52 5.93
CA PRO A 493 9.65 7.65 6.05
C PRO A 493 8.22 7.19 6.33
N ASP A 494 7.37 8.13 6.75
CA ASP A 494 5.91 7.98 6.81
C ASP A 494 5.23 9.29 6.38
N GLY A 495 4.04 9.19 5.80
CA GLY A 495 3.23 10.34 5.39
C GLY A 495 3.98 11.32 4.49
N LEU A 496 3.92 12.61 4.84
CA LEU A 496 4.55 13.68 4.07
C LEU A 496 6.06 13.52 3.86
N LEU A 497 6.74 12.76 4.74
CA LEU A 497 8.17 12.52 4.60
C LEU A 497 8.53 11.68 3.37
N HIS A 498 7.57 11.00 2.77
CA HIS A 498 7.77 10.34 1.47
C HIS A 498 8.02 11.33 0.34
N LEU A 499 7.45 12.54 0.42
CA LEU A 499 7.58 13.61 -0.57
C LEU A 499 8.81 14.49 -0.38
N LEU A 500 9.54 14.29 0.70
CA LEU A 500 10.71 15.08 1.06
C LEU A 500 11.97 14.20 1.02
N ALA A 501 12.98 14.64 0.28
CA ALA A 501 14.30 14.01 0.32
C ALA A 501 15.05 14.51 1.58
N ILE A 502 14.58 14.08 2.77
CA ILE A 502 15.12 14.55 4.06
C ILE A 502 16.60 14.18 4.24
N GLU A 503 17.08 13.15 3.54
CA GLU A 503 18.49 12.79 3.44
C GLU A 503 19.35 13.88 2.76
N ASN A 504 18.74 14.77 1.99
CA ASN A 504 19.42 15.92 1.37
C ASN A 504 19.46 17.16 2.28
N MET A 505 18.80 17.12 3.45
CA MET A 505 18.78 18.18 4.47
C MET A 505 19.84 17.97 5.55
N THR A 506 20.89 17.21 5.27
CA THR A 506 21.79 16.64 6.27
C THR A 506 23.00 17.52 6.63
N ASP A 507 23.07 18.77 6.22
CA ASP A 507 24.12 19.69 6.71
C ASP A 507 24.18 19.76 8.25
N ALA A 508 23.07 19.35 8.90
CA ALA A 508 22.99 19.20 10.36
C ALA A 508 23.57 17.87 10.89
N MET A 509 23.87 16.87 10.03
CA MET A 509 24.17 15.48 10.43
C MET A 509 25.66 15.13 10.48
N ASN A 510 26.56 16.12 10.43
CA ASN A 510 28.01 15.95 10.63
C ASN A 510 28.67 14.88 9.72
N GLY A 511 28.22 14.74 8.47
CA GLY A 511 28.83 13.83 7.50
C GLY A 511 28.43 12.35 7.70
N SER A 512 27.32 12.06 8.36
CA SER A 512 26.73 10.71 8.41
C SER A 512 26.15 10.32 7.05
N ASP A 513 26.30 9.05 6.70
CA ASP A 513 25.64 8.44 5.52
C ASP A 513 24.17 8.16 5.87
N VAL A 514 23.24 8.74 5.14
CA VAL A 514 21.78 8.62 5.39
C VAL A 514 21.12 7.85 4.27
N CYS A 515 20.65 6.64 4.58
CA CYS A 515 20.08 5.68 3.65
C CYS A 515 18.56 5.58 3.83
N ARG A 516 17.80 5.85 2.77
CA ARG A 516 16.34 5.68 2.73
C ARG A 516 15.96 4.23 2.44
N LEU A 517 15.00 3.72 3.20
CA LEU A 517 14.37 2.41 3.04
C LEU A 517 12.85 2.59 2.93
N SER A 518 12.14 1.57 2.44
CA SER A 518 10.67 1.54 2.55
C SER A 518 10.23 1.15 3.97
N SER A 519 10.92 0.22 4.59
CA SER A 519 10.86 -0.14 6.00
C SER A 519 12.23 -0.66 6.46
N THR A 520 12.60 -0.46 7.71
CA THR A 520 13.86 -1.00 8.27
C THR A 520 13.87 -2.53 8.32
N ARG A 521 12.72 -3.19 8.13
CA ARG A 521 12.60 -4.62 7.84
C ARG A 521 13.53 -5.08 6.71
N GLU A 522 13.76 -4.22 5.70
CA GLU A 522 14.59 -4.53 4.55
C GLU A 522 16.04 -4.86 4.94
N LEU A 523 16.51 -4.41 6.10
CA LEU A 523 17.83 -4.75 6.64
C LEU A 523 18.01 -6.24 6.97
N ALA A 524 16.91 -6.98 7.17
CA ALA A 524 16.95 -8.43 7.38
C ALA A 524 17.40 -9.20 6.13
N ASN A 525 17.29 -8.60 4.95
CA ASN A 525 17.67 -9.22 3.68
C ASN A 525 19.15 -8.92 3.33
N ASP A 526 19.78 -9.74 2.51
CA ASP A 526 21.13 -9.47 2.01
C ASP A 526 21.10 -8.53 0.79
N ASP A 527 22.15 -7.74 0.61
CA ASP A 527 22.29 -6.86 -0.54
C ASP A 527 22.51 -7.69 -1.82
N LYS A 528 21.85 -7.29 -2.90
CA LYS A 528 22.02 -7.94 -4.21
C LYS A 528 23.32 -7.47 -4.87
N ASP A 529 23.96 -8.37 -5.63
CA ASP A 529 25.17 -8.05 -6.38
C ASP A 529 24.84 -7.27 -7.67
N ILE A 530 25.51 -6.14 -7.86
CA ILE A 530 25.38 -5.32 -9.07
C ILE A 530 26.13 -5.94 -10.27
N ARG A 531 27.01 -6.92 -10.04
CA ARG A 531 27.77 -7.59 -11.10
C ARG A 531 26.87 -8.53 -11.89
N GLY A 532 27.01 -8.52 -13.22
CA GLY A 532 26.20 -9.34 -14.11
C GLY A 532 25.97 -8.66 -15.45
N LYS A 533 24.69 -8.53 -15.84
CA LYS A 533 24.28 -7.84 -17.06
C LYS A 533 23.65 -6.50 -16.73
N ALA A 534 24.01 -5.46 -17.48
CA ALA A 534 23.38 -4.14 -17.38
C ALA A 534 22.52 -3.85 -18.62
N LEU A 535 21.31 -3.35 -18.42
CA LEU A 535 20.44 -2.81 -19.45
C LEU A 535 20.42 -1.28 -19.34
N ILE A 536 20.66 -0.59 -20.44
CA ILE A 536 20.61 0.86 -20.51
C ILE A 536 19.67 1.24 -21.65
N MET A 537 18.66 2.07 -21.35
CA MET A 537 17.73 2.60 -22.35
C MET A 537 17.68 4.12 -22.27
N GLY A 538 17.72 4.79 -23.44
CA GLY A 538 17.66 6.24 -23.54
C GLY A 538 17.63 6.72 -24.98
N GLY A 539 17.43 8.01 -25.23
CA GLY A 539 17.26 8.54 -26.59
C GLY A 539 16.06 7.94 -27.31
N VAL A 540 14.97 7.74 -26.58
CA VAL A 540 13.75 7.06 -27.04
C VAL A 540 13.06 7.88 -28.14
N SER A 541 12.65 7.22 -29.23
CA SER A 541 11.83 7.81 -30.30
C SER A 541 10.34 7.61 -29.99
N TYR A 542 9.66 8.67 -29.53
CA TYR A 542 8.26 8.56 -29.12
C TYR A 542 7.26 8.53 -30.29
N ASP A 543 7.68 9.02 -31.47
CA ASP A 543 6.85 9.05 -32.68
C ASP A 543 6.89 7.75 -33.48
N GLU A 544 7.95 6.93 -33.30
CA GLU A 544 8.19 5.71 -34.07
C GLU A 544 8.68 4.56 -33.20
N CYS A 545 8.29 3.33 -33.54
CA CYS A 545 8.82 2.09 -32.97
C CYS A 545 9.15 1.08 -34.09
N GLU A 546 10.12 0.17 -33.86
CA GLU A 546 10.32 -0.97 -34.75
C GLU A 546 9.21 -1.99 -34.53
N ALA A 547 8.32 -2.17 -35.52
CA ALA A 547 7.32 -3.23 -35.53
C ALA A 547 8.01 -4.60 -35.68
N LYS A 548 7.87 -5.48 -34.69
CA LYS A 548 8.17 -6.91 -34.89
C LYS A 548 6.91 -7.57 -35.47
N ASN A 549 7.00 -7.94 -36.77
CA ASN A 549 6.10 -8.78 -37.59
C ASN A 549 4.67 -8.29 -37.81
N GLN A 550 4.34 -8.19 -39.11
CA GLN A 550 3.07 -7.78 -39.70
C GLN A 550 1.88 -8.73 -39.45
N ASP A 551 2.04 -9.82 -38.69
CA ASP A 551 0.99 -10.86 -38.58
C ASP A 551 -0.10 -10.57 -37.54
N ASP A 552 0.06 -9.54 -36.69
CA ASP A 552 -0.94 -9.15 -35.67
C ASP A 552 -1.85 -7.97 -36.10
N ALA A 553 -1.75 -7.53 -37.34
CA ALA A 553 -2.45 -6.34 -37.86
C ALA A 553 -3.95 -6.56 -38.24
N THR A 554 -4.57 -7.70 -37.93
CA THR A 554 -5.95 -8.02 -38.33
C THR A 554 -7.02 -7.82 -37.27
N ALA A 555 -6.73 -7.30 -36.10
CA ALA A 555 -7.75 -6.91 -35.14
C ALA A 555 -8.28 -5.50 -35.47
N ALA A 556 -9.58 -5.40 -35.80
CA ALA A 556 -10.25 -4.15 -36.09
C ALA A 556 -10.12 -3.15 -34.93
N PRO A 557 -9.90 -1.85 -35.21
CA PRO A 557 -9.71 -0.86 -34.16
C PRO A 557 -11.01 -0.65 -33.37
N ASP A 558 -11.00 -1.02 -32.09
CA ASP A 558 -12.07 -0.66 -31.18
C ASP A 558 -11.90 0.82 -30.80
N ARG A 559 -12.97 1.61 -30.95
CA ARG A 559 -13.01 3.07 -30.72
C ARG A 559 -12.82 3.48 -29.25
N SER A 560 -12.51 2.54 -28.39
CA SER A 560 -12.46 2.70 -26.93
C SER A 560 -11.11 3.20 -26.38
N ALA A 561 -9.99 3.00 -27.09
CA ALA A 561 -8.68 3.53 -26.66
C ALA A 561 -8.68 5.06 -26.49
N SER A 562 -9.50 5.77 -27.29
CA SER A 562 -9.72 7.21 -27.16
C SER A 562 -10.37 7.63 -25.83
N SER A 563 -11.21 6.80 -25.22
CA SER A 563 -11.87 7.10 -23.95
C SER A 563 -10.96 6.88 -22.73
N ILE A 564 -10.05 5.91 -22.80
CA ILE A 564 -9.05 5.66 -21.74
C ILE A 564 -8.00 6.79 -21.74
N LEU A 565 -7.55 7.24 -22.91
CA LEU A 565 -6.63 8.37 -23.06
C LEU A 565 -7.27 9.71 -22.67
N SER A 566 -8.59 9.89 -22.88
CA SER A 566 -9.30 11.07 -22.40
C SER A 566 -9.59 11.03 -20.90
N ALA A 567 -9.67 9.83 -20.32
CA ALA A 567 -9.75 9.62 -18.86
C ALA A 567 -8.36 9.70 -18.18
N LEU A 568 -7.31 9.18 -18.85
CA LEU A 568 -5.92 9.43 -18.50
C LEU A 568 -5.54 10.79 -19.10
N ARG A 569 -5.79 11.88 -18.40
CA ARG A 569 -5.26 13.20 -18.76
C ARG A 569 -3.74 13.18 -18.67
N LEU A 570 -3.08 12.60 -19.70
CA LEU A 570 -1.62 12.68 -19.84
C LEU A 570 -1.24 14.17 -19.78
N PRO A 571 -0.20 14.58 -19.00
CA PRO A 571 0.27 15.94 -19.06
C PRO A 571 0.77 16.17 -20.49
N PRO A 572 0.08 16.97 -21.29
CA PRO A 572 0.55 17.21 -22.63
C PRO A 572 1.87 17.97 -22.54
N ALA A 573 2.88 17.56 -23.29
CA ALA A 573 3.66 18.57 -23.99
C ALA A 573 2.66 19.54 -24.64
N ALA A 574 3.00 20.79 -24.79
CA ALA A 574 2.09 21.87 -25.21
C ALA A 574 1.17 21.53 -26.43
N ASN A 575 1.37 20.40 -27.11
CA ASN A 575 0.63 19.88 -28.26
C ASN A 575 0.14 18.43 -28.09
N GLY A 576 0.11 17.85 -26.87
CA GLY A 576 -0.41 16.50 -26.63
C GLY A 576 0.55 15.35 -26.97
N ALA A 577 1.83 15.63 -27.31
CA ALA A 577 2.83 14.63 -27.68
C ALA A 577 4.09 14.71 -26.79
N TYR A 578 4.74 13.57 -26.56
CA TYR A 578 6.02 13.52 -25.85
C TYR A 578 7.16 14.01 -26.76
N ALA A 579 7.91 14.99 -26.28
CA ALA A 579 9.04 15.53 -27.03
C ALA A 579 10.30 14.65 -26.85
N TYR A 580 11.13 14.55 -27.91
CA TYR A 580 12.41 13.87 -27.83
C TYR A 580 13.35 14.52 -26.79
N LEU A 581 14.06 13.71 -26.01
CA LEU A 581 14.98 14.14 -24.96
C LEU A 581 16.45 13.92 -25.40
N PRO A 582 17.11 14.91 -26.00
CA PRO A 582 18.45 14.71 -26.62
C PRO A 582 19.54 14.34 -25.61
N ALA A 583 19.45 14.79 -24.37
CA ALA A 583 20.47 14.49 -23.35
C ALA A 583 20.46 13.01 -22.95
N THR A 584 19.33 12.30 -23.05
CA THR A 584 19.18 10.90 -22.62
C THR A 584 19.94 9.92 -23.53
N ALA A 585 20.06 10.21 -24.83
CA ALA A 585 20.89 9.42 -25.75
C ALA A 585 22.36 9.48 -25.36
N ALA A 586 22.87 10.69 -25.10
CA ALA A 586 24.26 10.89 -24.69
C ALA A 586 24.53 10.37 -23.27
N GLU A 587 23.53 10.38 -22.38
CA GLU A 587 23.59 9.76 -21.06
C GLU A 587 23.78 8.25 -21.19
N ALA A 588 22.93 7.58 -21.97
CA ALA A 588 22.96 6.14 -22.21
C ALA A 588 24.32 5.69 -22.79
N ASP A 589 24.87 6.41 -23.80
CA ASP A 589 26.17 6.10 -24.39
C ASP A 589 27.32 6.27 -23.39
N THR A 590 27.27 7.32 -22.58
CA THR A 590 28.31 7.58 -21.57
C THR A 590 28.31 6.47 -20.52
N ILE A 591 27.14 6.12 -19.96
CA ILE A 591 27.02 5.07 -18.94
C ILE A 591 27.43 3.71 -19.51
N ARG A 592 27.00 3.36 -20.73
CA ARG A 592 27.45 2.13 -21.43
C ARG A 592 28.96 2.05 -21.52
N SER A 593 29.57 3.15 -21.94
CA SER A 593 31.03 3.22 -22.12
C SER A 593 31.80 3.06 -20.80
N MET A 594 31.25 3.64 -19.72
CA MET A 594 31.83 3.53 -18.38
C MET A 594 31.74 2.09 -17.85
N ILE A 595 30.60 1.44 -17.99
CA ILE A 595 30.37 0.06 -17.56
C ILE A 595 31.30 -0.88 -18.35
N ALA A 596 31.40 -0.70 -19.68
CA ALA A 596 32.22 -1.56 -20.54
C ALA A 596 33.73 -1.46 -20.24
N LYS A 597 34.21 -0.29 -19.77
CA LYS A 597 35.66 -0.05 -19.56
C LYS A 597 36.19 -0.55 -18.21
N GLY A 598 35.38 -0.70 -17.19
CA GLY A 598 35.93 -0.84 -15.84
C GLY A 598 35.34 -1.94 -14.96
N SER A 599 34.25 -2.60 -15.34
CA SER A 599 33.48 -3.40 -14.38
C SER A 599 33.40 -4.90 -14.66
N GLY A 600 33.77 -5.36 -15.85
CA GLY A 600 33.52 -6.75 -16.31
C GLY A 600 32.02 -7.06 -16.50
N ILE A 601 31.15 -6.06 -16.39
CA ILE A 601 29.70 -6.16 -16.57
C ILE A 601 29.37 -6.07 -18.06
N LYS A 602 28.54 -7.00 -18.55
CA LYS A 602 28.06 -6.96 -19.94
C LYS A 602 26.96 -5.91 -20.09
N ALA A 603 27.25 -4.81 -20.77
CA ALA A 603 26.27 -3.71 -20.97
C ALA A 603 25.53 -3.86 -22.31
N GLU A 604 24.23 -3.92 -22.26
CA GLU A 604 23.32 -3.80 -23.41
C GLU A 604 22.70 -2.41 -23.42
N CYS A 605 22.74 -1.74 -24.59
CA CYS A 605 22.19 -0.38 -24.73
C CYS A 605 21.17 -0.37 -25.86
N ILE A 606 19.93 -0.04 -25.57
CA ILE A 606 18.79 0.02 -26.49
C ILE A 606 18.34 1.47 -26.65
N LYS A 607 18.23 1.98 -27.88
CA LYS A 607 17.93 3.39 -28.17
C LYS A 607 16.96 3.56 -29.35
N GLY A 608 16.44 4.78 -29.51
CA GLY A 608 15.62 5.17 -30.65
C GLY A 608 14.30 4.40 -30.73
N THR A 609 14.02 3.90 -31.92
CA THR A 609 12.81 3.11 -32.24
C THR A 609 12.83 1.71 -31.63
N GLN A 610 14.00 1.21 -31.23
CA GLN A 610 14.15 -0.10 -30.59
C GLN A 610 13.84 -0.05 -29.08
N ALA A 611 13.84 1.15 -28.49
CA ALA A 611 13.57 1.32 -27.05
C ALA A 611 12.07 1.19 -26.75
N THR A 612 11.50 0.03 -27.09
CA THR A 612 10.09 -0.30 -26.88
C THR A 612 9.82 -0.88 -25.50
N GLU A 613 8.58 -0.84 -25.08
CA GLU A 613 8.13 -1.48 -23.85
C GLU A 613 8.39 -2.99 -23.85
N THR A 614 8.11 -3.67 -24.98
CA THR A 614 8.41 -5.10 -25.17
C THR A 614 9.91 -5.39 -25.05
N ALA A 615 10.77 -4.56 -25.64
CA ALA A 615 12.22 -4.74 -25.52
C ALA A 615 12.68 -4.64 -24.05
N PHE A 616 12.10 -3.72 -23.30
CA PHE A 616 12.35 -3.60 -21.87
C PHE A 616 11.88 -4.84 -21.08
N LYS A 617 10.63 -5.26 -21.27
CA LYS A 617 10.04 -6.42 -20.58
C LYS A 617 10.82 -7.71 -20.83
N LEU A 618 11.38 -7.89 -22.03
CA LEU A 618 12.19 -9.06 -22.39
C LEU A 618 13.61 -9.02 -21.84
N ALA A 619 14.27 -7.86 -21.83
CA ALA A 619 15.67 -7.73 -21.45
C ALA A 619 15.88 -7.62 -19.93
N ALA A 620 15.03 -6.86 -19.23
CA ALA A 620 15.16 -6.48 -17.83
C ALA A 620 15.27 -7.66 -16.85
N PRO A 621 14.52 -8.78 -17.00
CA PRO A 621 14.58 -9.89 -16.04
C PRO A 621 15.96 -10.55 -15.88
N SER A 622 16.81 -10.43 -16.89
CA SER A 622 18.17 -11.02 -16.87
C SER A 622 19.24 -10.08 -16.28
N CYS A 623 18.88 -8.84 -15.97
CA CYS A 623 19.84 -7.78 -15.65
C CYS A 623 19.97 -7.57 -14.14
N SER A 624 21.20 -7.34 -13.68
CA SER A 624 21.51 -6.92 -12.31
C SER A 624 21.47 -5.40 -12.15
N MET A 625 21.63 -4.67 -13.25
CA MET A 625 21.61 -3.22 -13.28
C MET A 625 20.74 -2.74 -14.45
N ILE A 626 19.83 -1.82 -14.18
CA ILE A 626 18.88 -1.28 -15.16
C ILE A 626 18.93 0.25 -15.08
N HIS A 627 19.11 0.91 -16.23
CA HIS A 627 19.07 2.36 -16.34
C HIS A 627 18.10 2.79 -17.43
N LEU A 628 17.06 3.55 -17.04
CA LEU A 628 16.00 4.04 -17.93
C LEU A 628 16.00 5.57 -17.96
N ALA A 629 16.38 6.14 -19.10
CA ALA A 629 16.38 7.59 -19.33
C ALA A 629 15.28 7.95 -20.35
N THR A 630 14.11 8.34 -19.86
CA THR A 630 12.90 8.58 -20.64
C THR A 630 11.93 9.53 -19.91
N HIS A 631 10.75 9.79 -20.48
CA HIS A 631 9.68 10.48 -19.78
C HIS A 631 9.04 9.57 -18.70
N GLY A 632 8.72 10.17 -17.56
CA GLY A 632 7.90 9.56 -16.52
C GLY A 632 6.73 10.47 -16.16
N PHE A 633 5.67 9.90 -15.63
CA PHE A 633 4.48 10.63 -15.19
C PHE A 633 3.88 10.03 -13.92
N CYS A 634 3.19 10.88 -13.15
CA CYS A 634 2.34 10.50 -12.04
C CYS A 634 1.15 11.46 -11.99
N PHE A 635 -0.08 10.93 -12.09
CA PHE A 635 -1.31 11.72 -12.05
C PHE A 635 -1.78 11.91 -10.61
N ALA A 636 -2.07 13.15 -10.25
CA ALA A 636 -2.79 13.46 -9.03
C ALA A 636 -4.27 13.08 -9.17
N ASP A 637 -4.94 12.82 -8.05
CA ASP A 637 -6.39 12.62 -8.03
C ASP A 637 -7.08 13.95 -8.37
N THR A 638 -7.75 14.02 -9.55
CA THR A 638 -8.36 15.25 -10.06
C THR A 638 -9.64 15.66 -9.32
N ASP A 639 -10.24 14.73 -8.58
CA ASP A 639 -11.49 14.97 -7.87
C ASP A 639 -11.31 15.52 -6.45
N ARG A 640 -10.05 15.63 -5.97
CA ARG A 640 -9.72 16.19 -4.67
C ARG A 640 -8.56 17.18 -4.79
N PRO A 641 -8.75 18.44 -4.40
CA PRO A 641 -7.74 19.51 -4.55
C PRO A 641 -6.53 19.36 -3.60
N GLU A 642 -6.51 18.35 -2.74
CA GLU A 642 -5.36 18.05 -1.91
C GLU A 642 -4.49 17.00 -2.62
N PRO A 643 -3.28 17.36 -3.09
CA PRO A 643 -2.33 16.38 -3.55
C PRO A 643 -1.98 15.50 -2.35
N LEU A 644 -2.27 14.21 -2.48
CA LEU A 644 -1.89 13.18 -1.51
C LEU A 644 -2.65 13.21 -0.18
N ALA A 645 -3.87 13.75 -0.14
CA ALA A 645 -4.76 13.54 0.99
C ALA A 645 -5.04 12.04 1.17
N PHE A 646 -4.89 11.58 2.39
CA PHE A 646 -5.25 10.25 2.86
C PHE A 646 -6.66 9.88 2.39
N CYS A 647 -6.74 9.12 1.31
CA CYS A 647 -7.98 8.44 0.97
C CYS A 647 -8.05 7.15 1.78
N ARG A 648 -8.76 7.17 2.89
CA ARG A 648 -9.24 5.95 3.57
C ARG A 648 -10.26 5.20 2.73
N ASP A 649 -10.88 5.86 1.76
CA ASP A 649 -12.00 5.33 1.02
C ASP A 649 -11.55 4.86 -0.37
N SER A 650 -11.55 3.55 -0.56
CA SER A 650 -11.63 2.85 -1.86
C SER A 650 -10.49 3.01 -2.89
N LEU A 651 -9.31 3.52 -2.55
CA LEU A 651 -8.19 3.43 -3.48
C LEU A 651 -7.67 1.98 -3.48
N ARG A 652 -8.14 1.18 -4.40
CA ARG A 652 -7.54 -0.11 -4.72
C ARG A 652 -6.11 0.13 -5.20
N GLU A 653 -5.17 -0.72 -4.80
CA GLU A 653 -3.79 -0.65 -5.29
C GLU A 653 -3.76 -0.62 -6.81
N ASP A 654 -4.61 -1.41 -7.44
CA ASP A 654 -4.75 -1.51 -8.87
C ASP A 654 -5.08 -0.18 -9.54
N ASP A 655 -6.02 0.60 -9.02
CA ASP A 655 -6.40 1.90 -9.58
C ASP A 655 -5.28 2.95 -9.39
N THR A 656 -4.54 2.88 -8.29
CA THR A 656 -3.45 3.81 -8.01
C THR A 656 -2.19 3.51 -8.80
N MET A 657 -1.89 2.23 -9.00
CA MET A 657 -0.73 1.76 -9.77
C MET A 657 -0.88 1.99 -11.28
N SER A 658 -2.09 2.25 -11.76
CA SER A 658 -2.34 2.65 -13.16
C SER A 658 -2.14 4.15 -13.41
N ARG A 659 -1.87 4.96 -12.37
CA ARG A 659 -1.71 6.42 -12.47
C ARG A 659 -0.27 6.90 -12.66
N SER A 660 0.70 6.01 -12.63
CA SER A 660 2.11 6.34 -12.83
C SER A 660 2.77 5.39 -13.79
N GLY A 661 3.71 5.88 -14.58
CA GLY A 661 4.35 5.06 -15.61
C GLY A 661 5.57 5.71 -16.25
N LEU A 662 6.16 4.95 -17.18
CA LEU A 662 7.25 5.37 -18.05
C LEU A 662 6.83 5.29 -19.52
N VAL A 663 7.44 6.14 -20.33
CA VAL A 663 7.11 6.29 -21.75
C VAL A 663 8.22 5.67 -22.62
N PHE A 664 7.84 4.83 -23.58
CA PHE A 664 8.73 4.10 -24.50
C PHE A 664 8.49 4.48 -25.96
N ALA A 665 9.23 3.86 -26.86
CA ALA A 665 9.16 4.16 -28.28
C ALA A 665 7.75 3.91 -28.85
N GLY A 666 7.28 4.84 -29.68
CA GLY A 666 5.96 4.74 -30.33
C GLY A 666 4.79 5.31 -29.50
N ALA A 667 5.00 5.78 -28.26
CA ALA A 667 3.92 6.24 -27.39
C ALA A 667 3.03 7.35 -27.99
N ASN A 668 3.58 8.24 -28.84
CA ASN A 668 2.80 9.27 -29.51
C ASN A 668 1.82 8.72 -30.56
N ARG A 669 2.00 7.47 -31.03
CA ARG A 669 1.10 6.82 -31.98
C ARG A 669 -0.19 6.32 -31.34
N MET A 670 -0.23 6.14 -30.02
CA MET A 670 -1.46 5.78 -29.30
C MET A 670 -2.60 6.78 -29.50
N VAL A 671 -2.27 8.00 -29.85
CA VAL A 671 -3.27 9.03 -30.23
C VAL A 671 -3.95 8.69 -31.57
N GLN A 672 -3.47 7.66 -32.31
CA GLN A 672 -4.03 7.20 -33.59
C GLN A 672 -4.81 5.87 -33.39
N PRO A 673 -6.00 5.69 -33.99
CA PRO A 673 -6.95 4.60 -33.65
C PRO A 673 -6.58 3.18 -34.11
N ALA A 674 -5.30 2.87 -34.39
CA ALA A 674 -4.90 1.61 -35.05
C ALA A 674 -3.85 0.77 -34.29
N TYR A 675 -3.67 0.94 -32.97
CA TYR A 675 -2.60 0.24 -32.24
C TYR A 675 -3.08 -0.88 -31.29
N SER A 676 -2.27 -1.95 -31.18
CA SER A 676 -2.46 -3.11 -30.31
C SER A 676 -2.31 -2.74 -28.82
N ALA A 677 -3.18 -3.25 -27.96
CA ALA A 677 -3.22 -3.00 -26.53
C ALA A 677 -2.02 -3.58 -25.74
N TYR A 678 -1.10 -4.32 -26.35
CA TYR A 678 -0.02 -5.04 -25.69
C TYR A 678 1.33 -4.32 -25.68
N ASP A 679 1.58 -3.40 -26.60
CA ASP A 679 2.81 -2.58 -26.67
C ASP A 679 2.43 -1.16 -27.11
N ASP A 680 1.82 -0.44 -26.18
CA ASP A 680 1.33 0.91 -26.43
C ASP A 680 2.40 1.98 -26.19
N GLY A 681 3.61 1.57 -25.82
CA GLY A 681 4.71 2.46 -25.49
C GLY A 681 4.58 3.13 -24.12
N ILE A 682 3.65 2.69 -23.27
CA ILE A 682 3.46 3.18 -21.88
C ILE A 682 3.49 2.01 -20.93
N LEU A 683 4.53 1.95 -20.10
CA LEU A 683 4.65 0.97 -19.03
C LEU A 683 4.06 1.57 -17.74
N LEU A 684 2.91 1.08 -17.32
CA LEU A 684 2.30 1.47 -16.05
C LEU A 684 3.00 0.82 -14.85
N ALA A 685 2.91 1.43 -13.67
CA ALA A 685 3.46 0.86 -12.43
C ALA A 685 2.90 -0.54 -12.14
N ARG A 686 1.63 -0.78 -12.47
CA ARG A 686 1.00 -2.08 -12.35
C ARG A 686 1.68 -3.13 -13.23
N GLU A 687 1.92 -2.84 -14.50
CA GLU A 687 2.62 -3.75 -15.40
C GLU A 687 4.07 -3.99 -14.97
N ALA A 688 4.74 -2.92 -14.49
CA ALA A 688 6.06 -3.05 -13.91
C ALA A 688 6.07 -3.99 -12.70
N SER A 689 4.98 -4.02 -11.91
CA SER A 689 4.84 -4.88 -10.73
C SER A 689 4.75 -6.38 -11.06
N GLU A 690 4.34 -6.73 -12.27
CA GLU A 690 4.22 -8.10 -12.75
C GLU A 690 5.52 -8.63 -13.39
N MET A 691 6.51 -7.75 -13.57
CA MET A 691 7.82 -8.13 -14.11
C MET A 691 8.63 -8.94 -13.10
N ARG A 692 9.66 -9.64 -13.59
CA ARG A 692 10.59 -10.41 -12.76
C ARG A 692 11.93 -9.70 -12.67
N LEU A 693 12.12 -8.91 -11.62
CA LEU A 693 13.33 -8.12 -11.41
C LEU A 693 14.15 -8.61 -10.20
N ASP A 694 14.01 -9.88 -9.83
CA ASP A 694 14.72 -10.46 -8.69
C ASP A 694 16.25 -10.38 -8.80
N ARG A 695 16.78 -10.32 -10.01
CA ARG A 695 18.21 -10.12 -10.28
C ARG A 695 18.63 -8.67 -10.22
N ALA A 696 17.71 -7.72 -10.39
CA ALA A 696 18.03 -6.30 -10.43
C ALA A 696 18.45 -5.81 -9.03
N ALA A 697 19.74 -5.60 -8.86
CA ALA A 697 20.32 -4.98 -7.67
C ALA A 697 20.08 -3.47 -7.65
N LEU A 698 20.08 -2.84 -8.84
CA LEU A 698 19.90 -1.41 -9.02
C LEU A 698 19.01 -1.12 -10.23
N VAL A 699 17.96 -0.32 -10.02
CA VAL A 699 17.16 0.29 -11.09
C VAL A 699 17.25 1.80 -10.97
N VAL A 700 17.75 2.46 -12.01
CA VAL A 700 17.85 3.93 -12.09
C VAL A 700 16.78 4.45 -13.03
N LEU A 701 15.88 5.27 -12.51
CA LEU A 701 14.84 5.97 -13.26
C LEU A 701 15.28 7.41 -13.48
N SER A 702 16.00 7.64 -14.57
CA SER A 702 16.38 8.98 -15.03
C SER A 702 15.20 9.63 -15.77
N ALA A 703 14.10 9.86 -15.03
CA ALA A 703 12.80 10.30 -15.53
C ALA A 703 12.10 11.16 -14.48
N CYS A 704 11.10 11.95 -14.90
CA CYS A 704 10.37 12.87 -14.02
C CYS A 704 9.35 12.13 -13.14
N GLN A 705 9.17 12.58 -11.88
CA GLN A 705 8.09 12.19 -10.96
C GLN A 705 7.97 10.68 -10.66
N THR A 706 9.02 9.91 -10.90
CA THR A 706 9.00 8.44 -10.75
C THR A 706 8.94 7.96 -9.29
N GLY A 707 9.23 8.85 -8.34
CA GLY A 707 9.14 8.59 -6.90
C GLY A 707 7.80 9.00 -6.29
N LEU A 708 6.86 9.54 -7.08
CA LEU A 708 5.56 10.00 -6.62
C LEU A 708 4.47 8.91 -6.76
N GLY A 709 3.39 9.11 -6.02
CA GLY A 709 2.18 8.30 -6.01
C GLY A 709 1.32 8.63 -4.79
N PRO A 710 0.09 8.13 -4.72
CA PRO A 710 -0.71 8.20 -3.50
C PRO A 710 0.03 7.61 -2.30
N ILE A 711 -0.08 8.27 -1.15
CA ILE A 711 0.58 7.85 0.09
C ILE A 711 -0.44 7.17 0.99
N THR A 712 -0.15 5.95 1.39
CA THR A 712 -0.92 5.18 2.38
C THR A 712 -0.03 4.81 3.57
N SER A 713 -0.56 4.04 4.54
CA SER A 713 0.23 3.40 5.59
C SER A 713 1.23 2.36 5.03
N GLU A 714 0.96 1.84 3.84
CA GLU A 714 1.84 0.92 3.09
C GLU A 714 2.96 1.62 2.30
N GLY A 715 3.07 2.95 2.38
CA GLY A 715 4.04 3.76 1.63
C GLY A 715 3.46 4.43 0.39
N VAL A 716 4.30 4.64 -0.62
CA VAL A 716 3.93 5.31 -1.88
C VAL A 716 3.45 4.29 -2.90
N PHE A 717 2.21 4.42 -3.36
CA PHE A 717 1.62 3.61 -4.42
C PHE A 717 1.91 4.25 -5.79
N GLY A 718 3.08 3.98 -6.34
CA GLY A 718 3.56 4.52 -7.60
C GLY A 718 4.56 3.58 -8.27
N PHE A 719 5.26 4.08 -9.29
CA PHE A 719 6.16 3.28 -10.13
C PHE A 719 7.27 2.59 -9.31
N GLN A 720 7.79 3.26 -8.28
CA GLN A 720 8.76 2.66 -7.35
C GLN A 720 8.22 1.42 -6.62
N ARG A 721 6.93 1.41 -6.23
CA ARG A 721 6.29 0.24 -5.60
C ARG A 721 6.17 -0.92 -6.59
N GLY A 722 5.79 -0.63 -7.84
CA GLY A 722 5.74 -1.63 -8.90
C GLY A 722 7.08 -2.35 -9.06
N LEU A 723 8.18 -1.60 -9.14
CA LEU A 723 9.52 -2.18 -9.23
C LEU A 723 9.93 -2.96 -7.98
N LYS A 724 9.56 -2.48 -6.78
CA LYS A 724 9.81 -3.21 -5.52
C LYS A 724 9.03 -4.52 -5.48
N LYS A 725 7.78 -4.53 -5.93
CA LYS A 725 6.94 -5.74 -6.06
C LYS A 725 7.56 -6.73 -7.04
N ALA A 726 8.02 -6.25 -8.18
CA ALA A 726 8.76 -7.03 -9.18
C ALA A 726 10.10 -7.60 -8.66
N GLY A 727 10.53 -7.23 -7.47
CA GLY A 727 11.75 -7.75 -6.85
C GLY A 727 12.98 -6.87 -6.97
N ALA A 728 12.91 -5.65 -7.53
CA ALA A 728 14.06 -4.75 -7.60
C ALA A 728 14.68 -4.47 -6.22
N GLY A 729 16.00 -4.43 -6.15
CA GLY A 729 16.77 -4.09 -4.97
C GLY A 729 16.70 -2.58 -4.68
N ALA A 730 17.75 -1.85 -5.05
CA ALA A 730 17.76 -0.39 -4.91
C ALA A 730 17.10 0.29 -6.11
N ILE A 731 16.40 1.40 -5.85
CA ILE A 731 15.73 2.21 -6.88
C ILE A 731 16.15 3.67 -6.72
N VAL A 732 16.66 4.28 -7.79
CA VAL A 732 16.83 5.73 -7.90
C VAL A 732 15.60 6.29 -8.62
N ALA A 733 14.92 7.25 -7.98
CA ALA A 733 13.69 7.86 -8.50
C ALA A 733 13.65 9.36 -8.20
N SER A 734 12.86 10.14 -8.94
CA SER A 734 12.73 11.59 -8.76
C SER A 734 11.40 12.01 -8.14
N LEU A 735 11.41 13.07 -7.33
CA LEU A 735 10.24 13.63 -6.63
C LEU A 735 9.59 14.82 -7.38
N TRP A 736 10.23 15.35 -8.41
CA TRP A 736 9.67 16.41 -9.27
C TRP A 736 10.33 16.40 -10.64
N ASN A 737 9.88 17.28 -11.53
CA ASN A 737 10.45 17.42 -12.87
C ASN A 737 11.88 17.92 -12.81
N VAL A 738 12.78 17.23 -13.48
CA VAL A 738 14.23 17.44 -13.44
C VAL A 738 14.76 18.01 -14.74
N ASP A 739 15.91 18.72 -14.66
CA ASP A 739 16.63 19.25 -15.82
C ASP A 739 17.47 18.14 -16.46
N ASP A 740 17.31 17.90 -17.77
CA ASP A 740 17.98 16.81 -18.50
C ASP A 740 19.52 16.87 -18.44
N LYS A 741 20.10 18.09 -18.51
CA LYS A 741 21.56 18.26 -18.49
C LYS A 741 22.14 18.01 -17.11
N ALA A 742 21.46 18.51 -16.07
CA ALA A 742 21.82 18.27 -14.68
C ALA A 742 21.70 16.77 -14.33
N THR A 743 20.61 16.15 -14.78
CA THR A 743 20.35 14.72 -14.56
C THR A 743 21.41 13.84 -15.21
N LYS A 744 21.74 14.06 -16.49
CA LYS A 744 22.84 13.36 -17.18
C LYS A 744 24.14 13.46 -16.37
N LEU A 745 24.50 14.66 -15.90
CA LEU A 745 25.74 14.87 -15.16
C LEU A 745 25.70 14.14 -13.80
N LEU A 746 24.58 14.21 -13.09
CA LEU A 746 24.36 13.49 -11.82
C LEU A 746 24.54 11.98 -12.00
N MET A 747 23.87 11.40 -13.00
CA MET A 747 23.92 9.95 -13.25
C MET A 747 25.32 9.53 -13.70
N THR A 748 26.00 10.30 -14.57
CA THR A 748 27.39 10.03 -14.95
C THR A 748 28.34 10.01 -13.74
N ARG A 749 28.20 10.95 -12.80
CA ARG A 749 28.97 11.01 -11.55
C ARG A 749 28.64 9.83 -10.63
N PHE A 750 27.36 9.51 -10.50
CA PHE A 750 26.94 8.35 -9.70
C PHE A 750 27.56 7.04 -10.18
N TYR A 751 27.47 6.76 -11.49
CA TYR A 751 28.10 5.55 -12.04
C TYR A 751 29.63 5.59 -11.94
N HIS A 752 30.26 6.76 -12.05
CA HIS A 752 31.71 6.88 -11.85
C HIS A 752 32.13 6.40 -10.44
N HIS A 753 31.48 6.90 -9.40
CA HIS A 753 31.77 6.51 -8.02
C HIS A 753 31.38 5.06 -7.72
N LEU A 754 30.21 4.62 -8.19
CA LEU A 754 29.70 3.25 -7.98
C LEU A 754 30.64 2.21 -8.61
N LEU A 755 31.04 2.41 -9.86
CA LEU A 755 31.97 1.51 -10.57
C LEU A 755 33.40 1.61 -10.05
N GLY A 756 33.76 2.70 -9.40
CA GLY A 756 34.99 2.89 -8.63
C GLY A 756 35.03 2.11 -7.31
N GLY A 757 33.95 1.39 -6.95
CA GLY A 757 33.85 0.56 -5.73
C GLY A 757 33.33 1.27 -4.50
N MET A 758 32.83 2.50 -4.64
CA MET A 758 32.17 3.21 -3.52
C MET A 758 30.81 2.56 -3.21
N PRO A 759 30.42 2.40 -1.93
CA PRO A 759 29.10 1.94 -1.56
C PRO A 759 28.01 2.78 -2.23
N MET A 760 26.90 2.15 -2.66
CA MET A 760 25.87 2.76 -3.50
C MET A 760 25.30 4.06 -2.94
N SER A 761 24.99 4.10 -1.63
CA SER A 761 24.46 5.30 -0.96
C SER A 761 25.49 6.45 -0.92
N GLU A 762 26.74 6.11 -0.62
CA GLU A 762 27.84 7.08 -0.60
C GLU A 762 28.15 7.60 -2.01
N ALA A 763 28.19 6.71 -3.02
CA ALA A 763 28.37 7.06 -4.43
C ALA A 763 27.29 8.05 -4.91
N PHE A 764 26.04 7.83 -4.49
CA PHE A 764 24.94 8.70 -4.86
C PHE A 764 24.98 10.06 -4.15
N ALA A 765 25.32 10.10 -2.86
CA ALA A 765 25.52 11.32 -2.11
C ALA A 765 26.72 12.13 -2.63
N GLN A 766 27.84 11.45 -2.99
CA GLN A 766 29.01 12.10 -3.58
C GLN A 766 28.69 12.69 -4.95
N ALA A 767 27.93 11.97 -5.79
CA ALA A 767 27.51 12.47 -7.11
C ALA A 767 26.67 13.76 -7.00
N LYS A 768 25.78 13.86 -6.03
CA LYS A 768 25.02 15.10 -5.74
C LYS A 768 25.96 16.24 -5.31
N THR A 769 26.94 15.94 -4.48
CA THR A 769 27.95 16.92 -4.05
C THR A 769 28.78 17.41 -5.23
N ASP A 770 29.21 16.50 -6.10
CA ASP A 770 29.99 16.84 -7.31
C ASP A 770 29.16 17.71 -8.28
N LEU A 771 27.85 17.42 -8.42
CA LEU A 771 26.95 18.22 -9.23
C LEU A 771 26.77 19.62 -8.64
N ARG A 772 26.56 19.74 -7.33
CA ARG A 772 26.43 21.02 -6.62
C ARG A 772 27.67 21.90 -6.77
N CYS A 773 28.85 21.28 -6.78
CA CYS A 773 30.14 21.95 -6.89
C CYS A 773 30.66 22.08 -8.33
N HIS A 774 29.93 21.61 -9.33
CA HIS A 774 30.35 21.63 -10.74
C HIS A 774 30.56 23.06 -11.24
N GLU A 775 31.79 23.35 -11.67
CA GLU A 775 32.21 24.69 -12.14
C GLU A 775 32.30 24.71 -13.65
N VAL A 776 31.79 25.78 -14.22
CA VAL A 776 31.87 26.14 -15.65
C VAL A 776 32.42 27.53 -15.79
N LYS A 777 33.39 27.72 -16.69
CA LYS A 777 33.86 29.05 -17.05
C LYS A 777 32.98 29.60 -18.17
N ILE A 778 32.36 30.75 -17.92
CA ILE A 778 31.55 31.47 -18.89
C ILE A 778 32.17 32.82 -19.17
N GLU A 779 32.08 33.25 -20.44
CA GLU A 779 32.45 34.60 -20.81
C GLU A 779 31.32 35.58 -20.50
N VAL A 780 31.56 36.58 -19.65
CA VAL A 780 30.58 37.58 -19.25
C VAL A 780 31.06 38.94 -19.69
N GLU A 781 30.23 39.67 -20.33
CA GLU A 781 30.47 41.10 -20.62
C GLU A 781 30.23 41.94 -19.35
N THR A 782 31.27 42.62 -18.85
CA THR A 782 31.14 43.51 -17.69
C THR A 782 31.25 44.98 -18.14
N ASP A 783 30.37 45.81 -17.59
CA ASP A 783 30.51 47.27 -17.65
C ASP A 783 31.56 47.63 -16.58
N GLU A 784 32.82 47.67 -16.91
CA GLU A 784 33.84 48.19 -16.01
C GLU A 784 33.99 49.70 -16.19
N ASP A 785 33.90 50.46 -15.08
CA ASP A 785 34.27 51.86 -14.94
C ASP A 785 35.80 52.05 -15.04
N ASP A 786 36.43 51.44 -16.03
CA ASP A 786 37.84 51.74 -16.33
C ASP A 786 37.95 52.99 -17.21
N LYS A 787 38.08 54.12 -16.57
CA LYS A 787 38.26 55.49 -17.21
C LYS A 787 39.51 55.55 -18.08
N SER A 788 40.28 54.50 -18.23
CA SER A 788 41.51 54.48 -19.05
C SER A 788 41.27 54.21 -20.55
N HIS A 789 40.10 53.70 -20.90
CA HIS A 789 39.70 53.46 -22.30
C HIS A 789 38.60 54.42 -22.70
N GLY A 790 38.83 55.20 -23.69
CA GLY A 790 37.90 56.26 -24.20
C GLY A 790 36.56 55.67 -24.69
N GLN A 791 35.51 56.47 -24.59
CA GLN A 791 34.18 56.07 -25.11
C GLN A 791 34.21 55.87 -26.63
N ILE A 792 33.53 54.88 -27.12
CA ILE A 792 33.38 54.55 -28.53
C ILE A 792 31.99 54.99 -28.99
N ARG A 793 31.92 55.63 -30.19
CA ARG A 793 30.67 56.07 -30.78
C ARG A 793 30.05 54.90 -31.58
N SER A 794 28.95 54.35 -31.09
CA SER A 794 28.19 53.30 -31.80
C SER A 794 26.75 53.84 -32.01
N LEU A 795 26.24 53.77 -33.23
CA LEU A 795 24.86 54.17 -33.60
C LEU A 795 24.47 55.61 -33.11
N GLY A 796 25.45 56.54 -33.09
CA GLY A 796 25.19 57.92 -32.65
C GLY A 796 25.15 58.12 -31.14
N ARG A 797 25.33 57.13 -30.34
CA ARG A 797 25.46 57.21 -28.87
C ARG A 797 26.86 56.84 -28.41
N TRP A 798 27.37 57.56 -27.40
CA TRP A 798 28.64 57.21 -26.74
C TRP A 798 28.38 56.09 -25.79
N VAL A 799 29.05 54.94 -26.00
CA VAL A 799 28.96 53.72 -25.12
C VAL A 799 30.36 53.31 -24.69
N TRP A 800 30.50 52.77 -23.50
CA TRP A 800 31.72 52.17 -23.03
C TRP A 800 31.92 50.83 -23.70
N PRO A 801 33.14 50.46 -24.14
CA PRO A 801 33.42 49.11 -24.64
C PRO A 801 33.24 48.12 -23.50
N LYS A 802 32.44 47.10 -23.73
CA LYS A 802 32.26 46.02 -22.78
C LYS A 802 33.47 45.11 -22.80
N LYS A 803 34.03 44.84 -21.62
CA LYS A 803 35.16 43.90 -21.46
C LYS A 803 34.62 42.49 -21.24
N LYS A 804 35.14 41.54 -22.01
CA LYS A 804 34.83 40.13 -21.83
C LYS A 804 35.75 39.55 -20.76
N VAL A 805 35.15 39.05 -19.67
CA VAL A 805 35.84 38.44 -18.53
C VAL A 805 35.36 37.03 -18.34
N MET A 806 36.29 36.10 -18.17
CA MET A 806 35.95 34.72 -17.83
C MET A 806 35.55 34.61 -16.37
N LYS A 807 34.26 34.28 -16.10
CA LYS A 807 33.72 34.11 -14.75
C LYS A 807 33.47 32.64 -14.50
N THR A 808 33.96 32.10 -13.37
CA THR A 808 33.60 30.75 -12.91
C THR A 808 32.24 30.79 -12.24
N VAL A 809 31.30 29.99 -12.71
CA VAL A 809 29.95 29.86 -12.16
C VAL A 809 29.65 28.40 -11.81
N ARG A 810 28.76 28.18 -10.84
CA ARG A 810 28.27 26.87 -10.47
C ARG A 810 26.79 26.75 -10.86
N PRO A 811 26.49 26.37 -12.12
CA PRO A 811 25.14 26.43 -12.68
C PRO A 811 24.15 25.52 -11.95
N TYR A 812 24.62 24.43 -11.37
CA TYR A 812 23.81 23.39 -10.71
C TYR A 812 23.88 23.45 -9.18
N SER A 813 24.31 24.57 -8.58
CA SER A 813 24.41 24.70 -7.11
C SER A 813 23.07 24.67 -6.39
N LYS A 814 21.97 25.05 -7.06
CA LYS A 814 20.63 25.11 -6.47
C LYS A 814 20.03 23.71 -6.28
N PRO A 815 19.29 23.46 -5.17
CA PRO A 815 18.66 22.16 -4.86
C PRO A 815 17.75 21.58 -5.95
N GLN A 816 17.08 22.43 -6.72
CA GLN A 816 16.23 21.99 -7.83
C GLN A 816 16.90 21.02 -8.81
N TYR A 817 18.23 21.06 -8.93
CA TYR A 817 19.01 20.23 -9.86
C TYR A 817 19.50 18.90 -9.27
N TRP A 818 19.67 18.82 -7.94
CA TRP A 818 20.30 17.63 -7.32
C TRP A 818 19.45 17.00 -6.21
N ALA A 819 18.54 17.75 -5.58
CA ALA A 819 17.77 17.24 -4.46
C ALA A 819 16.51 16.44 -4.88
N ALA A 820 16.14 16.49 -6.18
CA ALA A 820 14.99 15.76 -6.71
C ALA A 820 15.10 14.25 -6.53
N PHE A 821 16.31 13.71 -6.70
CA PHE A 821 16.51 12.29 -6.73
C PHE A 821 16.70 11.69 -5.33
N ILE A 822 16.00 10.60 -5.09
CA ILE A 822 16.12 9.75 -3.91
C ILE A 822 16.64 8.37 -4.31
N LEU A 823 17.41 7.75 -3.42
CA LEU A 823 17.82 6.36 -3.53
C LEU A 823 17.09 5.57 -2.45
N ILE A 824 16.16 4.73 -2.85
CA ILE A 824 15.44 3.81 -1.97
C ILE A 824 16.22 2.50 -2.02
N LYS A 825 17.01 2.25 -0.98
CA LYS A 825 17.75 1.00 -0.85
C LYS A 825 16.76 -0.13 -0.57
N LYS A 826 17.12 -1.32 -0.87
CA LYS A 826 16.41 -2.61 -0.82
C LYS A 826 15.26 -2.74 0.14
#